data_a8f038e8c224fbd7c587694440f30822
#
_entry.id   a8f038e8c224fbd7c587694440f30822
#
_cell.length_a   1.000
_cell.length_b   1.000
_cell.length_c   1.000
_cell.angle_alpha   90.00
_cell.angle_beta   90.00
_cell.angle_gamma   90.00
#
_symmetry.space_group_name_H-M   'P 1'
#
loop_
_entity.id
_entity.type
_entity.pdbx_description
1 polymer ?
#
loop_
_entity_poly.entity_id
_entity_poly.type
_entity_poly.pdbx_seq_one_letter_code
_entity_poly.pdbx_strand_id
1 'polypeptide(L)'
;MKTYNKIYTVHAWKDNNKFFTVTQGEGGIKYPRLMIVDDKGAIDLTGSTVTYTITLPRGSEEIVDATIIDAKRGIVEFEIKSSMTAYAGMGEGELNITIDNKVLKISGINLTINKSTSGRVIAASEQFSALMSLFAKMSTLFQGDTLSINGNSIVQSTITNDKLADLTVASNKLANNCVTTNKIAPQCIIPEKIDSMLLNKIYNNYVTPEMFGAKGDGATDDTVALQQMFTQAGTNNQAIKLGNGKTYVISNTLRYDVKRANFDGNFATIKVSNNCKKQNETYYGSEPKVVGSWSLNSAITVNVKSGNDAKYNIGSFGNIIIDCSNGKAKHALKIENEGKTNYSHIMLKNPAMYGIRCYGGNEATYSYISGSRSGVQLSTQEMITSGYSNIDERMMSTMLFLGCADTYATDCISVDFECGFLTGGADNHFNKCHAWCAYNTNIMSHSTSFKVWGGVATFSQCMIDSTKYGFKFFNAGRALINNCLNGYNQVYKDNLETFGVPYVTYFATATDTPNYKSTNRGTGTTMTNNEFKVVAGVGCAWDNLGRTGDGLINIDYKPLSDFTNIHVKALDCISNDDIKDLAIQENELISSAVCSYLCVNDTYSLHIVLKLKNCTISNTSNMHITGLPVKPTENIITLGVASDGNVFKGVIDSSGRLTVTCLLAQTSYNDSDSIHFDVLVRNK
;
A
#
# COMPACT_ATOMS: atom_id res chain seq x y z
N MET A 1 43.25 -58.88 41.96
CA MET A 1 44.64 -58.39 42.16
C MET A 1 45.33 -58.56 40.79
N LYS A 2 45.73 -57.48 40.13
CA LYS A 2 46.48 -57.62 38.86
C LYS A 2 47.87 -58.12 39.16
N THR A 3 48.28 -59.20 38.49
CA THR A 3 49.67 -59.72 38.58
C THR A 3 50.43 -59.24 37.34
N TYR A 4 51.37 -58.39 37.53
CA TYR A 4 52.20 -57.85 36.49
C TYR A 4 53.43 -58.73 36.29
N ASN A 5 53.60 -59.27 35.06
CA ASN A 5 54.79 -59.93 34.71
C ASN A 5 55.94 -58.97 34.40
N LYS A 6 57.18 -59.47 34.38
CA LYS A 6 58.34 -58.70 33.91
C LYS A 6 58.03 -58.03 32.57
N ILE A 7 58.54 -56.80 32.33
CA ILE A 7 58.49 -56.23 31.01
C ILE A 7 59.36 -57.00 30.06
N TYR A 8 58.79 -57.45 28.97
CA TYR A 8 59.50 -58.20 27.92
C TYR A 8 59.74 -57.25 26.75
N THR A 9 60.97 -57.26 26.22
CA THR A 9 61.30 -56.49 25.06
C THR A 9 60.97 -57.36 23.79
N VAL A 10 60.19 -56.76 22.87
CA VAL A 10 59.84 -57.29 21.58
C VAL A 10 60.35 -56.38 20.46
N HIS A 11 60.94 -56.98 19.45
CA HIS A 11 61.56 -56.24 18.34
C HIS A 11 60.60 -56.15 17.15
N ALA A 12 60.38 -54.97 16.56
CA ALA A 12 59.46 -54.82 15.47
C ALA A 12 59.81 -55.54 14.19
N TRP A 13 61.12 -55.75 13.94
CA TRP A 13 61.63 -56.26 12.67
C TRP A 13 62.44 -57.53 12.80
N LYS A 14 62.47 -58.15 13.99
CA LYS A 14 63.22 -59.40 14.26
C LYS A 14 62.28 -60.45 14.82
N ASP A 15 62.66 -61.71 14.67
CA ASP A 15 61.87 -62.76 15.24
C ASP A 15 61.83 -62.65 16.75
N ASN A 16 60.60 -62.58 17.29
CA ASN A 16 60.33 -62.61 18.69
C ASN A 16 59.98 -64.08 19.08
N ASN A 17 60.55 -64.51 20.15
CA ASN A 17 60.19 -65.80 20.72
C ASN A 17 59.90 -65.65 22.21
N LYS A 18 58.75 -65.01 22.46
CA LYS A 18 58.30 -64.70 23.83
C LYS A 18 57.15 -65.59 24.18
N PHE A 19 57.31 -66.28 25.29
CA PHE A 19 56.27 -67.17 25.84
C PHE A 19 55.78 -66.66 27.19
N PHE A 20 54.46 -66.49 27.31
CA PHE A 20 53.80 -66.25 28.58
C PHE A 20 53.14 -67.57 29.00
N THR A 21 53.44 -68.00 30.20
CA THR A 21 52.89 -69.23 30.71
C THR A 21 51.72 -69.00 31.64
N VAL A 22 50.62 -69.62 31.35
CA VAL A 22 49.39 -69.60 32.11
C VAL A 22 48.84 -70.97 32.34
N THR A 23 47.95 -71.11 33.28
CA THR A 23 47.28 -72.40 33.51
C THR A 23 45.91 -72.39 32.89
N GLN A 24 45.45 -73.46 32.39
CA GLN A 24 44.11 -73.57 31.77
C GLN A 24 43.04 -73.10 32.75
N GLY A 25 42.20 -72.20 32.25
CA GLY A 25 41.12 -71.56 33.04
C GLY A 25 41.54 -70.29 33.79
N GLU A 26 42.78 -69.82 33.77
CA GLU A 26 43.20 -68.57 34.29
C GLU A 26 42.70 -67.44 33.36
N GLY A 27 42.22 -66.30 33.95
CA GLY A 27 41.85 -65.09 33.24
C GLY A 27 41.64 -63.90 34.15
N GLY A 28 41.82 -62.70 33.62
CA GLY A 28 41.63 -61.47 34.34
C GLY A 28 42.65 -61.16 35.44
N ILE A 29 43.72 -61.97 35.57
CA ILE A 29 44.73 -61.81 36.64
C ILE A 29 46.06 -61.41 36.04
N LYS A 30 46.48 -62.06 34.92
CA LYS A 30 47.79 -61.79 34.28
C LYS A 30 47.67 -60.69 33.22
N TYR A 31 48.57 -59.77 33.32
CA TYR A 31 48.67 -58.60 32.43
C TYR A 31 50.10 -58.51 31.88
N PRO A 32 50.43 -59.20 30.79
CA PRO A 32 51.75 -59.08 30.17
C PRO A 32 52.08 -57.69 29.75
N ARG A 33 53.30 -57.22 30.04
CA ARG A 33 53.82 -55.96 29.57
C ARG A 33 54.93 -56.19 28.55
N LEU A 34 54.81 -55.49 27.45
CA LEU A 34 55.78 -55.56 26.37
C LEU A 34 56.34 -54.17 26.11
N MET A 35 57.64 -54.07 25.92
CA MET A 35 58.31 -52.87 25.43
C MET A 35 58.68 -53.12 23.97
N ILE A 36 58.14 -52.37 23.06
CA ILE A 36 58.32 -52.51 21.65
C ILE A 36 59.50 -51.65 21.20
N VAL A 37 60.45 -52.29 20.54
CA VAL A 37 61.68 -51.62 20.11
C VAL A 37 61.94 -51.93 18.61
N ASP A 38 62.68 -51.02 18.00
CA ASP A 38 63.36 -51.25 16.73
C ASP A 38 64.88 -51.18 16.86
N ASP A 39 65.59 -51.09 15.78
CA ASP A 39 67.06 -51.01 15.76
C ASP A 39 67.55 -49.59 16.31
N LYS A 40 66.66 -48.64 16.49
CA LYS A 40 66.97 -47.29 17.02
C LYS A 40 66.59 -47.17 18.47
N GLY A 41 65.86 -48.06 19.04
CA GLY A 41 65.40 -48.04 20.41
C GLY A 41 63.91 -48.28 20.57
N ALA A 42 63.29 -47.66 21.57
CA ALA A 42 61.86 -47.80 21.82
C ALA A 42 61.03 -47.08 20.73
N ILE A 43 60.01 -47.75 20.23
CA ILE A 43 59.04 -47.14 19.27
C ILE A 43 58.07 -46.25 20.00
N ASP A 44 57.93 -44.99 19.57
CA ASP A 44 56.93 -44.07 20.08
C ASP A 44 55.54 -44.46 19.60
N LEU A 45 54.66 -44.83 20.52
CA LEU A 45 53.28 -45.23 20.26
C LEU A 45 52.28 -44.11 20.46
N THR A 46 52.70 -42.82 20.45
CA THR A 46 51.81 -41.69 20.62
C THR A 46 50.82 -41.65 19.44
N GLY A 47 49.50 -41.64 19.70
CA GLY A 47 48.44 -41.67 18.70
C GLY A 47 48.16 -43.02 18.06
N SER A 48 48.83 -44.08 18.54
CA SER A 48 48.61 -45.43 18.04
C SER A 48 47.47 -46.15 18.78
N THR A 49 46.92 -47.17 18.12
CA THR A 49 46.10 -48.19 18.80
C THR A 49 46.85 -49.51 18.69
N VAL A 50 46.79 -50.31 19.75
CA VAL A 50 47.49 -51.60 19.81
C VAL A 50 46.49 -52.69 20.20
N THR A 51 46.48 -53.79 19.41
CA THR A 51 45.69 -54.97 19.73
C THR A 51 46.62 -56.18 19.79
N TYR A 52 46.34 -57.14 20.64
CA TYR A 52 46.96 -58.46 20.67
C TYR A 52 45.99 -59.46 20.10
N THR A 53 46.41 -60.12 19.03
CA THR A 53 45.63 -61.15 18.39
C THR A 53 46.35 -62.49 18.66
N ILE A 54 45.62 -63.49 19.05
CA ILE A 54 46.17 -64.82 19.32
C ILE A 54 45.33 -65.88 18.65
N THR A 55 46.01 -66.83 17.90
CA THR A 55 45.40 -68.04 17.46
C THR A 55 45.59 -69.13 18.54
N LEU A 56 44.49 -69.62 19.06
CA LEU A 56 44.44 -70.54 20.20
C LEU A 56 44.73 -71.98 19.75
N PRO A 57 45.06 -72.92 20.67
CA PRO A 57 45.43 -74.28 20.36
C PRO A 57 44.43 -75.10 19.51
N ARG A 58 43.19 -74.63 19.34
CA ARG A 58 42.15 -75.26 18.50
C ARG A 58 41.83 -74.48 17.26
N GLY A 59 42.64 -73.45 16.92
CA GLY A 59 42.50 -72.67 15.70
C GLY A 59 41.50 -71.51 15.75
N SER A 60 40.86 -71.25 16.88
CA SER A 60 40.06 -70.03 17.05
C SER A 60 40.98 -68.87 17.35
N GLU A 61 40.57 -67.64 16.87
CA GLU A 61 41.29 -66.41 17.12
C GLU A 61 40.59 -65.61 18.18
N GLU A 62 41.41 -64.93 19.04
CA GLU A 62 40.95 -63.93 20.02
C GLU A 62 41.74 -62.66 19.80
N ILE A 63 41.03 -61.53 19.94
CA ILE A 63 41.60 -60.17 19.84
C ILE A 63 41.34 -59.42 21.14
N VAL A 64 42.39 -58.81 21.67
CA VAL A 64 42.32 -58.02 22.88
C VAL A 64 42.98 -56.67 22.70
N ASP A 65 42.33 -55.65 23.11
CA ASP A 65 42.93 -54.32 23.08
C ASP A 65 44.07 -54.23 24.10
N ALA A 66 45.21 -53.73 23.65
CA ALA A 66 46.36 -53.48 24.56
C ALA A 66 46.36 -52.01 24.96
N THR A 67 46.46 -51.82 26.27
CA THR A 67 46.57 -50.48 26.90
C THR A 67 47.99 -49.99 26.74
N ILE A 68 48.16 -48.80 26.13
CA ILE A 68 49.47 -48.13 26.08
C ILE A 68 49.76 -47.53 27.44
N ILE A 69 50.75 -48.07 28.15
CA ILE A 69 51.18 -47.66 29.51
C ILE A 69 52.14 -46.48 29.41
N ASP A 70 53.06 -46.53 28.48
CA ASP A 70 54.02 -45.46 28.21
C ASP A 70 54.29 -45.38 26.71
N ALA A 71 53.65 -44.39 26.07
CA ALA A 71 53.72 -44.26 24.61
C ALA A 71 55.15 -44.01 24.11
N LYS A 72 55.89 -43.13 24.80
CA LYS A 72 57.28 -42.77 24.39
C LYS A 72 58.29 -43.90 24.58
N ARG A 73 58.04 -44.77 25.53
CA ARG A 73 58.90 -45.93 25.77
C ARG A 73 58.37 -47.21 25.12
N GLY A 74 57.28 -47.07 24.31
CA GLY A 74 56.70 -48.19 23.60
C GLY A 74 56.16 -49.30 24.49
N ILE A 75 55.68 -48.97 25.69
CA ILE A 75 55.23 -49.99 26.65
C ILE A 75 53.72 -50.17 26.56
N VAL A 76 53.30 -51.40 26.32
CA VAL A 76 51.89 -51.79 26.26
C VAL A 76 51.61 -52.92 27.24
N GLU A 77 50.37 -53.01 27.70
CA GLU A 77 49.85 -54.04 28.58
C GLU A 77 48.53 -54.60 27.98
N PHE A 78 48.37 -55.91 28.00
CA PHE A 78 47.11 -56.51 27.64
C PHE A 78 46.68 -57.57 28.62
N GLU A 79 45.36 -57.80 28.66
CA GLU A 79 44.80 -58.82 29.58
C GLU A 79 44.80 -60.22 28.93
N ILE A 80 45.25 -61.20 29.70
CA ILE A 80 45.01 -62.61 29.31
C ILE A 80 43.64 -63.02 29.88
N LYS A 81 42.63 -63.07 28.98
CA LYS A 81 41.26 -63.45 29.29
C LYS A 81 41.14 -64.98 29.51
N SER A 82 40.12 -65.41 30.24
CA SER A 82 39.82 -66.82 30.47
C SER A 82 39.44 -67.57 29.15
N SER A 83 38.91 -66.85 28.18
CA SER A 83 38.66 -67.41 26.84
C SER A 83 39.96 -67.90 26.14
N MET A 84 41.03 -67.12 26.33
CA MET A 84 42.36 -67.49 25.77
C MET A 84 42.97 -68.72 26.39
N THR A 85 42.56 -69.05 27.59
CA THR A 85 43.15 -70.19 28.38
C THR A 85 42.20 -71.36 28.47
N ALA A 86 41.17 -71.46 27.70
CA ALA A 86 40.14 -72.46 27.76
C ALA A 86 40.69 -73.88 27.40
N TYR A 87 41.71 -73.98 26.61
CA TYR A 87 42.32 -75.23 26.17
C TYR A 87 43.81 -75.19 26.40
N ALA A 88 44.35 -76.29 26.92
CA ALA A 88 45.80 -76.46 27.09
C ALA A 88 46.48 -76.62 25.74
N GLY A 89 47.68 -76.08 25.59
CA GLY A 89 48.46 -76.08 24.36
C GLY A 89 49.18 -74.76 24.16
N MET A 90 49.69 -74.54 22.97
CA MET A 90 50.36 -73.29 22.61
C MET A 90 49.48 -72.47 21.73
N GLY A 91 49.23 -71.20 22.10
CA GLY A 91 48.62 -70.20 21.26
C GLY A 91 49.68 -69.29 20.62
N GLU A 92 49.53 -69.04 19.33
CA GLU A 92 50.45 -68.17 18.57
C GLU A 92 49.87 -66.75 18.50
N GLY A 93 50.66 -65.82 19.01
CA GLY A 93 50.19 -64.46 19.18
C GLY A 93 51.01 -63.43 18.42
N GLU A 94 50.33 -62.33 18.02
CA GLU A 94 50.94 -61.20 17.40
C GLU A 94 50.38 -59.89 17.99
N LEU A 95 51.16 -58.82 18.04
CA LEU A 95 50.70 -57.46 18.23
C LEU A 95 50.46 -56.77 16.94
N ASN A 96 49.33 -56.13 16.82
CA ASN A 96 48.99 -55.24 15.70
C ASN A 96 48.99 -53.82 16.21
N ILE A 97 49.86 -52.94 15.70
CA ILE A 97 50.01 -51.56 16.05
C ILE A 97 49.51 -50.73 14.87
N THR A 98 48.49 -49.99 15.05
CA THR A 98 47.94 -49.10 14.02
C THR A 98 48.35 -47.67 14.30
N ILE A 99 49.07 -47.06 13.37
CA ILE A 99 49.50 -45.67 13.37
C ILE A 99 49.13 -45.06 12.02
N ASP A 100 48.41 -43.98 11.95
CA ASP A 100 48.02 -43.29 10.72
C ASP A 100 47.47 -44.22 9.63
N ASN A 101 46.55 -45.10 10.02
CA ASN A 101 45.97 -46.16 9.15
C ASN A 101 46.97 -47.17 8.58
N LYS A 102 48.17 -47.24 9.09
CA LYS A 102 49.17 -48.26 8.75
C LYS A 102 49.29 -49.25 9.90
N VAL A 103 49.35 -50.54 9.57
CA VAL A 103 49.42 -51.60 10.56
C VAL A 103 50.82 -52.20 10.57
N LEU A 104 51.49 -52.19 11.70
CA LEU A 104 52.71 -52.90 11.98
C LEU A 104 52.32 -54.18 12.76
N LYS A 105 52.73 -55.36 12.26
CA LYS A 105 52.47 -56.62 12.89
C LYS A 105 53.79 -57.20 13.48
N ILE A 106 53.75 -57.66 14.74
CA ILE A 106 54.87 -58.21 15.46
C ILE A 106 54.47 -59.57 15.96
N SER A 107 54.99 -60.61 15.32
CA SER A 107 54.70 -62.03 15.63
C SER A 107 55.64 -62.58 16.70
N GLY A 108 55.36 -63.82 17.13
CA GLY A 108 56.21 -64.59 18.05
C GLY A 108 55.97 -64.21 19.53
N ILE A 109 54.81 -63.73 19.86
CA ILE A 109 54.37 -63.40 21.20
C ILE A 109 53.34 -64.42 21.68
N ASN A 110 53.84 -65.59 22.07
CA ASN A 110 53.06 -66.76 22.23
C ASN A 110 52.57 -67.03 23.64
N LEU A 111 51.46 -67.73 23.78
CA LEU A 111 50.91 -68.14 25.09
C LEU A 111 50.99 -69.66 25.27
N THR A 112 51.73 -70.08 26.26
CA THR A 112 51.78 -71.51 26.65
C THR A 112 50.74 -71.73 27.77
N ILE A 113 49.74 -72.52 27.47
CA ILE A 113 48.65 -72.87 28.35
C ILE A 113 48.87 -74.27 28.94
N ASN A 114 49.34 -74.30 30.18
CA ASN A 114 49.54 -75.57 30.88
C ASN A 114 48.19 -76.15 31.27
N LYS A 115 48.12 -77.48 31.18
CA LYS A 115 46.90 -78.20 31.56
C LYS A 115 46.66 -78.02 33.05
N SER A 116 45.41 -77.67 33.44
CA SER A 116 45.01 -77.61 34.84
C SER A 116 44.92 -79.01 35.45
N THR A 117 45.51 -79.18 36.64
CA THR A 117 45.45 -80.44 37.39
C THR A 117 44.11 -80.60 38.15
N SER A 118 43.33 -79.57 38.25
CA SER A 118 42.03 -79.57 38.96
C SER A 118 40.86 -79.90 38.01
N GLY A 119 40.91 -80.82 37.16
CA GLY A 119 39.87 -81.45 36.35
C GLY A 119 38.54 -80.73 36.03
N ARG A 120 38.38 -79.48 36.46
CA ARG A 120 37.24 -78.67 36.09
C ARG A 120 37.56 -77.75 34.88
N VAL A 121 37.29 -78.34 33.73
CA VAL A 121 36.98 -77.51 32.58
C VAL A 121 35.69 -76.76 32.99
N ILE A 122 35.77 -75.47 33.29
CA ILE A 122 34.57 -74.62 33.39
C ILE A 122 34.01 -74.66 31.97
N ALA A 123 32.91 -75.32 31.86
CA ALA A 123 32.33 -75.75 30.59
C ALA A 123 32.02 -74.54 29.73
N ALA A 124 32.34 -74.66 28.49
CA ALA A 124 31.73 -73.89 27.40
C ALA A 124 30.20 -73.93 27.43
N SER A 125 29.56 -74.76 28.26
CA SER A 125 28.12 -74.86 28.46
C SER A 125 27.49 -73.67 29.11
N GLU A 126 28.13 -72.95 30.09
CA GLU A 126 27.54 -71.81 30.73
C GLU A 126 27.63 -70.57 29.82
N GLN A 127 28.73 -70.40 29.14
CA GLN A 127 28.85 -69.32 28.13
C GLN A 127 27.97 -69.61 26.89
N PHE A 128 27.84 -70.83 26.48
CA PHE A 128 26.92 -71.22 25.38
C PHE A 128 25.46 -71.04 25.85
N SER A 129 25.10 -71.41 27.07
CA SER A 129 23.78 -71.19 27.64
C SER A 129 23.47 -69.69 27.77
N ALA A 130 24.44 -68.88 28.21
CA ALA A 130 24.31 -67.42 28.27
C ALA A 130 24.15 -66.76 26.88
N LEU A 131 24.96 -67.26 25.90
CA LEU A 131 24.87 -66.84 24.50
C LEU A 131 23.51 -67.24 23.89
N MET A 132 23.04 -68.44 24.11
CA MET A 132 21.73 -68.91 23.64
C MET A 132 20.58 -68.14 24.29
N SER A 133 20.69 -67.78 25.59
CA SER A 133 19.74 -66.93 26.27
C SER A 133 19.76 -65.51 25.68
N LEU A 134 20.92 -64.97 25.28
CA LEU A 134 21.04 -63.67 24.63
C LEU A 134 20.45 -63.72 23.21
N PHE A 135 20.73 -64.80 22.44
CA PHE A 135 20.12 -65.04 21.17
C PHE A 135 18.61 -65.18 21.24
N ALA A 136 18.08 -65.89 22.22
CA ALA A 136 16.65 -65.99 22.48
C ALA A 136 16.02 -64.63 22.80
N LYS A 137 16.70 -63.82 23.64
CA LYS A 137 16.27 -62.43 23.90
C LYS A 137 16.39 -61.54 22.69
N MET A 138 17.42 -61.66 21.85
CA MET A 138 17.55 -60.96 20.59
C MET A 138 16.50 -61.42 19.58
N SER A 139 16.22 -62.73 19.46
CA SER A 139 15.20 -63.24 18.53
C SER A 139 13.79 -62.73 18.86
N THR A 140 13.51 -62.38 20.11
CA THR A 140 12.22 -61.72 20.49
C THR A 140 12.16 -60.26 20.06
N LEU A 141 13.31 -59.65 19.78
CA LEU A 141 13.37 -58.28 19.24
C LEU A 141 13.20 -58.25 17.72
N PHE A 142 13.38 -59.39 17.04
CA PHE A 142 13.20 -59.51 15.61
C PHE A 142 11.93 -60.34 15.33
N GLN A 143 10.92 -59.74 14.75
CA GLN A 143 9.77 -60.43 14.16
C GLN A 143 9.88 -60.34 12.63
N GLY A 144 10.30 -61.43 12.02
CA GLY A 144 10.63 -61.48 10.60
C GLY A 144 11.92 -60.70 10.30
N ASP A 145 12.00 -60.04 9.15
CA ASP A 145 13.17 -59.23 8.74
C ASP A 145 13.24 -57.83 9.38
N THR A 146 12.38 -57.54 10.31
CA THR A 146 12.31 -56.21 10.96
C THR A 146 12.62 -56.29 12.46
N LEU A 147 13.49 -55.38 12.92
CA LEU A 147 13.76 -55.18 14.33
C LEU A 147 12.58 -54.50 15.03
N SER A 148 11.90 -55.20 15.91
CA SER A 148 10.82 -54.63 16.73
C SER A 148 11.34 -54.37 18.15
N ILE A 149 11.47 -53.10 18.51
CA ILE A 149 11.85 -52.67 19.86
C ILE A 149 10.55 -52.26 20.61
N ASN A 150 10.31 -52.95 21.72
CA ASN A 150 9.20 -52.51 22.59
C ASN A 150 9.47 -51.12 23.12
N GLY A 151 8.48 -50.20 22.95
CA GLY A 151 8.59 -48.82 23.36
C GLY A 151 8.95 -48.63 24.85
N ASN A 152 8.56 -49.57 25.71
CA ASN A 152 8.91 -49.56 27.16
C ASN A 152 10.41 -49.85 27.38
N SER A 153 11.12 -50.37 26.38
CA SER A 153 12.56 -50.67 26.45
C SER A 153 13.41 -49.46 25.99
N ILE A 154 12.79 -48.40 25.52
CA ILE A 154 13.48 -47.19 25.08
C ILE A 154 13.56 -46.24 26.27
N VAL A 155 14.76 -45.96 26.72
CA VAL A 155 14.99 -44.99 27.80
C VAL A 155 14.59 -43.63 27.32
N GLN A 156 13.91 -42.86 28.15
CA GLN A 156 13.47 -41.48 27.88
C GLN A 156 14.64 -40.64 27.33
N SER A 157 14.40 -39.85 26.28
CA SER A 157 15.35 -38.96 25.64
C SER A 157 16.55 -39.63 24.94
N THR A 158 16.50 -40.95 24.69
CA THR A 158 17.57 -41.67 23.94
C THR A 158 17.39 -41.60 22.42
N ILE A 159 16.18 -41.30 21.95
CA ILE A 159 15.91 -41.08 20.52
C ILE A 159 15.99 -39.56 20.27
N THR A 160 17.10 -39.12 19.76
CA THR A 160 17.40 -37.76 19.37
C THR A 160 17.18 -37.54 17.88
N ASN A 161 17.10 -36.28 17.40
CA ASN A 161 16.83 -35.97 16.00
C ASN A 161 17.84 -36.60 15.03
N ASP A 162 19.10 -36.72 15.41
CA ASP A 162 20.16 -37.33 14.63
C ASP A 162 19.97 -38.85 14.42
N LYS A 163 19.11 -39.48 15.26
CA LYS A 163 18.77 -40.91 15.16
C LYS A 163 17.52 -41.19 14.36
N LEU A 164 16.84 -40.17 13.93
CA LEU A 164 15.66 -40.27 13.09
C LEU A 164 16.00 -39.73 11.71
N ALA A 165 16.01 -40.61 10.71
CA ALA A 165 16.14 -40.16 9.32
C ALA A 165 14.90 -39.37 8.91
N ASP A 166 15.04 -38.45 7.95
CA ASP A 166 13.93 -37.65 7.43
C ASP A 166 12.80 -38.58 6.93
N LEU A 167 11.57 -38.20 7.22
CA LEU A 167 10.34 -38.90 6.84
C LEU A 167 10.13 -40.28 7.49
N THR A 168 10.96 -40.72 8.46
CA THR A 168 10.79 -42.01 9.12
C THR A 168 9.61 -42.11 10.06
N VAL A 169 9.15 -40.96 10.60
CA VAL A 169 7.96 -40.89 11.46
C VAL A 169 6.76 -40.42 10.61
N ALA A 170 6.17 -41.37 9.89
CA ALA A 170 4.95 -41.09 9.13
C ALA A 170 3.72 -40.93 10.05
N SER A 171 2.67 -40.28 9.55
CA SER A 171 1.45 -40.01 10.30
C SER A 171 0.80 -41.23 10.93
N ASN A 172 0.86 -42.39 10.26
CA ASN A 172 0.32 -43.67 10.76
C ASN A 172 1.16 -44.25 11.92
N LYS A 173 2.32 -43.67 12.22
CA LYS A 173 3.18 -44.07 13.37
C LYS A 173 2.91 -43.25 14.62
N LEU A 174 2.12 -42.22 14.51
CA LEU A 174 1.72 -41.36 15.61
C LEU A 174 0.31 -41.76 16.10
N ALA A 175 0.21 -42.09 17.38
CA ALA A 175 -1.12 -42.31 17.96
C ALA A 175 -1.97 -41.01 17.95
N ASN A 176 -3.28 -41.15 17.90
CA ASN A 176 -4.18 -40.03 17.98
C ASN A 176 -3.90 -39.19 19.25
N ASN A 177 -3.81 -37.87 19.09
CA ASN A 177 -3.55 -36.91 20.18
C ASN A 177 -2.19 -37.08 20.89
N CYS A 178 -1.24 -37.81 20.33
CA CYS A 178 0.09 -37.96 20.93
C CYS A 178 0.96 -36.69 20.84
N VAL A 179 0.69 -35.80 19.87
CA VAL A 179 1.35 -34.51 19.72
C VAL A 179 0.46 -33.45 20.38
N THR A 180 0.80 -33.04 21.57
CA THR A 180 0.11 -32.02 22.34
C THR A 180 0.82 -30.66 22.22
N THR A 181 0.16 -29.57 22.59
CA THR A 181 0.69 -28.21 22.45
C THR A 181 2.05 -28.01 23.11
N ASN A 182 2.27 -28.63 24.28
CA ASN A 182 3.54 -28.55 25.02
C ASN A 182 4.68 -29.36 24.38
N LYS A 183 4.38 -30.20 23.39
CA LYS A 183 5.40 -30.96 22.63
C LYS A 183 5.81 -30.27 21.33
N ILE A 184 5.15 -29.16 21.03
CA ILE A 184 5.46 -28.32 19.88
C ILE A 184 6.18 -27.10 20.39
N ALA A 185 7.47 -26.95 20.07
CA ALA A 185 8.21 -25.76 20.47
C ALA A 185 7.59 -24.50 19.84
N PRO A 186 7.67 -23.35 20.50
CA PRO A 186 7.22 -22.09 19.93
C PRO A 186 7.85 -21.86 18.54
N GLN A 187 7.06 -21.40 17.60
CA GLN A 187 7.48 -21.07 16.22
C GLN A 187 7.98 -22.25 15.36
N CYS A 188 7.88 -23.51 15.81
CA CYS A 188 8.28 -24.66 14.99
C CYS A 188 7.24 -25.06 13.93
N ILE A 189 6.01 -24.62 14.06
CA ILE A 189 4.97 -24.76 13.03
C ILE A 189 4.97 -23.47 12.20
N ILE A 190 5.66 -23.50 11.09
CA ILE A 190 5.73 -22.42 10.11
C ILE A 190 4.74 -22.69 8.96
N PRO A 191 4.28 -21.65 8.22
CA PRO A 191 3.27 -21.81 7.16
C PRO A 191 3.61 -22.90 6.14
N GLU A 192 4.88 -23.04 5.78
CA GLU A 192 5.38 -24.05 4.81
C GLU A 192 5.26 -25.50 5.31
N LYS A 193 5.00 -25.69 6.59
CA LYS A 193 4.79 -27.00 7.23
C LYS A 193 3.32 -27.36 7.40
N ILE A 194 2.43 -26.45 7.06
CA ILE A 194 1.00 -26.65 7.14
C ILE A 194 0.45 -26.85 5.73
N ASP A 195 -0.39 -27.88 5.58
CA ASP A 195 -1.10 -28.10 4.31
C ASP A 195 -1.85 -26.84 3.86
N SER A 196 -1.75 -26.51 2.58
CA SER A 196 -2.34 -25.30 2.02
C SER A 196 -3.86 -25.21 2.16
N MET A 197 -4.56 -26.37 2.13
CA MET A 197 -6.00 -26.40 2.36
C MET A 197 -6.35 -26.16 3.83
N LEU A 198 -5.48 -26.62 4.76
CA LEU A 198 -5.65 -26.35 6.18
C LEU A 198 -5.33 -24.88 6.51
N LEU A 199 -4.28 -24.32 5.92
CA LEU A 199 -3.99 -22.89 5.99
C LEU A 199 -5.19 -22.07 5.49
N ASN A 200 -5.76 -22.42 4.35
CA ASN A 200 -6.96 -21.79 3.81
C ASN A 200 -8.18 -21.93 4.74
N LYS A 201 -8.30 -23.01 5.50
CA LYS A 201 -9.35 -23.18 6.52
C LYS A 201 -9.07 -22.42 7.81
N ILE A 202 -7.83 -22.32 8.24
CA ILE A 202 -7.42 -21.60 9.45
C ILE A 202 -7.52 -20.09 9.24
N TYR A 203 -7.09 -19.61 8.10
CA TYR A 203 -7.20 -18.20 7.69
C TYR A 203 -8.55 -17.89 7.04
N ASN A 204 -9.57 -18.69 7.31
CA ASN A 204 -10.93 -18.62 6.77
C ASN A 204 -11.23 -17.25 6.17
N ASN A 205 -11.11 -17.11 4.87
CA ASN A 205 -11.59 -16.06 3.99
C ASN A 205 -10.60 -14.97 3.54
N TYR A 206 -9.35 -14.94 3.95
CA TYR A 206 -8.41 -13.96 3.38
C TYR A 206 -7.04 -14.56 3.04
N VAL A 207 -6.37 -13.93 2.08
CA VAL A 207 -4.97 -14.20 1.72
C VAL A 207 -4.11 -13.00 2.11
N THR A 208 -2.86 -13.26 2.48
CA THR A 208 -1.87 -12.22 2.78
C THR A 208 -0.70 -12.28 1.82
N PRO A 209 0.02 -11.15 1.60
CA PRO A 209 1.20 -11.14 0.73
C PRO A 209 2.30 -12.11 1.17
N GLU A 210 2.45 -12.29 2.49
CA GLU A 210 3.46 -13.16 3.08
C GLU A 210 3.25 -14.63 2.71
N MET A 211 2.01 -15.07 2.45
CA MET A 211 1.72 -16.41 1.95
C MET A 211 2.35 -16.68 0.58
N PHE A 212 2.72 -15.62 -0.14
CA PHE A 212 3.35 -15.66 -1.46
C PHE A 212 4.82 -15.21 -1.41
N GLY A 213 5.37 -15.06 -0.22
CA GLY A 213 6.77 -14.73 0.01
C GLY A 213 7.11 -13.24 0.06
N ALA A 214 6.12 -12.35 0.12
CA ALA A 214 6.37 -10.93 0.31
C ALA A 214 7.04 -10.65 1.66
N LYS A 215 7.93 -9.65 1.68
CA LYS A 215 8.65 -9.23 2.90
C LYS A 215 7.97 -8.06 3.58
N GLY A 216 7.49 -7.08 2.82
CA GLY A 216 6.89 -5.88 3.37
C GLY A 216 7.86 -5.05 4.22
N ASP A 217 9.15 -5.10 3.90
CA ASP A 217 10.25 -4.46 4.64
C ASP A 217 10.61 -3.06 4.12
N GLY A 218 9.92 -2.59 3.07
CA GLY A 218 10.17 -1.30 2.43
C GLY A 218 11.38 -1.27 1.50
N ALA A 219 12.05 -2.38 1.29
CA ALA A 219 13.27 -2.49 0.48
C ALA A 219 13.18 -3.57 -0.59
N THR A 220 12.68 -4.75 -0.23
CA THR A 220 12.51 -5.90 -1.15
C THR A 220 11.41 -5.61 -2.17
N ASP A 221 11.63 -5.99 -3.43
CA ASP A 221 10.60 -5.93 -4.47
C ASP A 221 9.58 -7.06 -4.26
N ASP A 222 8.42 -6.71 -3.78
CA ASP A 222 7.32 -7.63 -3.47
C ASP A 222 6.31 -7.78 -4.62
N THR A 223 6.60 -7.24 -5.81
CA THR A 223 5.67 -7.20 -6.96
C THR A 223 5.09 -8.56 -7.30
N VAL A 224 5.96 -9.59 -7.40
CA VAL A 224 5.54 -10.93 -7.82
C VAL A 224 4.63 -11.56 -6.77
N ALA A 225 4.99 -11.46 -5.50
CA ALA A 225 4.21 -12.00 -4.39
C ALA A 225 2.83 -11.33 -4.27
N LEU A 226 2.79 -10.01 -4.35
CA LEU A 226 1.54 -9.25 -4.36
C LEU A 226 0.67 -9.58 -5.56
N GLN A 227 1.26 -9.73 -6.77
CA GLN A 227 0.49 -10.08 -7.96
C GLN A 227 -0.09 -11.50 -7.87
N GLN A 228 0.66 -12.46 -7.34
CA GLN A 228 0.17 -13.81 -7.08
C GLN A 228 -1.01 -13.79 -6.09
N MET A 229 -0.89 -13.04 -5.00
CA MET A 229 -1.96 -12.83 -4.04
C MET A 229 -3.21 -12.25 -4.70
N PHE A 230 -3.10 -11.18 -5.49
CA PHE A 230 -4.24 -10.58 -6.20
C PHE A 230 -4.88 -11.56 -7.19
N THR A 231 -4.06 -12.33 -7.90
CA THR A 231 -4.54 -13.33 -8.86
C THR A 231 -5.32 -14.44 -8.15
N GLN A 232 -4.78 -14.98 -7.06
CA GLN A 232 -5.47 -16.01 -6.28
C GLN A 232 -6.76 -15.48 -5.65
N ALA A 233 -6.69 -14.30 -5.02
CA ALA A 233 -7.87 -13.68 -4.40
C ALA A 233 -8.98 -13.42 -5.42
N GLY A 234 -8.62 -12.90 -6.60
CA GLY A 234 -9.58 -12.65 -7.67
C GLY A 234 -10.21 -13.92 -8.24
N THR A 235 -9.41 -14.98 -8.43
CA THR A 235 -9.87 -16.27 -8.94
C THR A 235 -10.81 -16.97 -7.97
N ASN A 236 -10.47 -16.98 -6.68
CA ASN A 236 -11.17 -17.72 -5.64
C ASN A 236 -12.17 -16.83 -4.86
N ASN A 237 -12.32 -15.58 -5.22
CA ASN A 237 -13.15 -14.59 -4.52
C ASN A 237 -12.84 -14.51 -3.01
N GLN A 238 -11.53 -14.55 -2.68
CA GLN A 238 -11.05 -14.46 -1.31
C GLN A 238 -10.82 -13.01 -0.90
N ALA A 239 -10.95 -12.73 0.39
CA ALA A 239 -10.55 -11.46 0.96
C ALA A 239 -9.00 -11.33 0.95
N ILE A 240 -8.52 -10.10 0.85
CA ILE A 240 -7.11 -9.76 1.00
C ILE A 240 -6.93 -8.98 2.29
N LYS A 241 -5.89 -9.32 3.04
CA LYS A 241 -5.44 -8.51 4.18
C LYS A 241 -3.94 -8.34 4.15
N LEU A 242 -3.48 -7.09 4.14
CA LEU A 242 -2.06 -6.78 4.20
C LEU A 242 -1.52 -6.82 5.65
N GLY A 243 -0.22 -6.93 5.79
CA GLY A 243 0.45 -6.83 7.08
C GLY A 243 0.34 -5.41 7.65
N ASN A 244 -0.07 -5.27 8.92
CA ASN A 244 -0.27 -3.98 9.55
C ASN A 244 1.00 -3.11 9.52
N GLY A 245 0.88 -1.90 8.98
CA GLY A 245 1.96 -0.92 8.91
C GLY A 245 3.17 -1.31 8.04
N LYS A 246 3.12 -2.45 7.33
CA LYS A 246 4.19 -2.88 6.44
C LYS A 246 4.29 -1.99 5.20
N THR A 247 5.48 -1.97 4.59
CA THR A 247 5.72 -1.28 3.32
C THR A 247 6.15 -2.28 2.27
N TYR A 248 5.31 -2.50 1.27
CA TYR A 248 5.58 -3.38 0.13
C TYR A 248 6.04 -2.54 -1.06
N VAL A 249 7.24 -2.81 -1.56
CA VAL A 249 7.79 -2.11 -2.73
C VAL A 249 7.37 -2.84 -4.00
N ILE A 250 6.95 -2.08 -5.02
CA ILE A 250 6.55 -2.63 -6.31
C ILE A 250 7.32 -1.97 -7.46
N SER A 251 7.73 -2.76 -8.43
CA SER A 251 8.39 -2.32 -9.66
C SER A 251 7.52 -2.45 -10.92
N ASN A 252 6.32 -2.97 -10.77
CA ASN A 252 5.35 -3.14 -11.85
C ASN A 252 3.92 -2.85 -11.35
N THR A 253 3.01 -2.52 -12.26
CA THR A 253 1.59 -2.35 -11.95
C THR A 253 1.00 -3.64 -11.38
N LEU A 254 0.33 -3.53 -10.25
CA LEU A 254 -0.46 -4.62 -9.68
C LEU A 254 -1.86 -4.61 -10.27
N ARG A 255 -2.35 -5.78 -10.67
CA ARG A 255 -3.69 -5.93 -11.23
C ARG A 255 -4.56 -6.85 -10.39
N TYR A 256 -5.69 -6.33 -9.94
CA TYR A 256 -6.71 -7.05 -9.16
C TYR A 256 -7.99 -7.20 -9.97
N ASP A 257 -8.08 -8.31 -10.74
CA ASP A 257 -9.26 -8.69 -11.48
C ASP A 257 -10.18 -9.53 -10.59
N VAL A 258 -11.38 -9.06 -10.31
CA VAL A 258 -12.26 -9.66 -9.30
C VAL A 258 -13.73 -9.49 -9.63
N LYS A 259 -14.59 -10.40 -9.16
CA LYS A 259 -16.04 -10.24 -9.22
C LYS A 259 -16.55 -9.26 -8.15
N ARG A 260 -15.90 -9.26 -7.00
CA ARG A 260 -16.19 -8.42 -5.86
C ARG A 260 -14.88 -8.06 -5.16
N ALA A 261 -14.58 -6.79 -5.05
CA ALA A 261 -13.42 -6.36 -4.27
C ALA A 261 -13.65 -6.67 -2.78
N ASN A 262 -12.63 -7.26 -2.15
CA ASN A 262 -12.61 -7.49 -0.72
C ASN A 262 -11.15 -7.37 -0.24
N PHE A 263 -10.74 -6.11 -0.06
CA PHE A 263 -9.35 -5.76 0.20
C PHE A 263 -9.27 -4.85 1.42
N ASP A 264 -8.53 -5.30 2.41
CA ASP A 264 -8.14 -4.54 3.60
C ASP A 264 -6.62 -4.34 3.58
N GLY A 265 -6.20 -3.13 3.31
CA GLY A 265 -4.79 -2.73 3.33
C GLY A 265 -4.19 -2.66 4.74
N ASN A 266 -5.02 -2.69 5.79
CA ASN A 266 -4.59 -2.72 7.19
C ASN A 266 -3.51 -1.66 7.52
N PHE A 267 -3.65 -0.47 6.91
CA PHE A 267 -2.72 0.66 7.01
C PHE A 267 -1.30 0.38 6.52
N ALA A 268 -1.11 -0.64 5.69
CA ALA A 268 0.13 -0.87 4.98
C ALA A 268 0.36 0.17 3.87
N THR A 269 1.60 0.28 3.44
CA THR A 269 1.99 1.11 2.29
C THR A 269 2.36 0.23 1.11
N ILE A 270 1.76 0.47 -0.06
CA ILE A 270 2.29 0.00 -1.34
C ILE A 270 3.06 1.15 -1.96
N LYS A 271 4.37 0.97 -2.09
CA LYS A 271 5.29 1.99 -2.58
C LYS A 271 5.87 1.62 -3.94
N VAL A 272 5.73 2.51 -4.91
CA VAL A 272 6.33 2.34 -6.23
C VAL A 272 7.84 2.52 -6.14
N SER A 273 8.61 1.59 -6.67
CA SER A 273 10.07 1.67 -6.72
C SER A 273 10.55 2.83 -7.59
N ASN A 274 11.64 3.46 -7.21
CA ASN A 274 12.30 4.44 -8.07
C ASN A 274 12.95 3.81 -9.34
N ASN A 275 13.19 2.51 -9.31
CA ASN A 275 13.87 1.75 -10.36
C ASN A 275 12.92 0.97 -11.28
N CYS A 276 11.65 1.40 -11.37
CA CYS A 276 10.68 0.78 -12.27
C CYS A 276 11.10 0.90 -13.74
N LYS A 277 10.90 -0.17 -14.50
CA LYS A 277 10.99 -0.11 -15.97
C LYS A 277 9.79 0.60 -16.54
N LYS A 278 10.02 1.42 -17.57
CA LYS A 278 8.92 2.12 -18.26
C LYS A 278 8.02 1.10 -18.95
N GLN A 279 6.71 1.19 -18.66
CA GLN A 279 5.68 0.38 -19.29
C GLN A 279 5.16 1.08 -20.57
N ASN A 280 4.64 0.30 -21.49
CA ASN A 280 3.83 0.84 -22.60
C ASN A 280 2.53 1.40 -22.03
N GLU A 281 2.14 2.58 -22.50
CA GLU A 281 0.89 3.19 -22.06
C GLU A 281 -0.31 2.46 -22.66
N THR A 282 -1.31 2.22 -21.82
CA THR A 282 -2.62 1.70 -22.22
C THR A 282 -3.66 2.79 -22.04
N TYR A 283 -4.42 3.06 -23.09
CA TYR A 283 -5.48 4.07 -23.11
C TYR A 283 -6.84 3.40 -23.16
N TYR A 284 -7.81 4.00 -22.50
CA TYR A 284 -9.19 3.49 -22.45
C TYR A 284 -10.13 4.38 -23.27
N GLY A 285 -10.82 3.80 -24.24
CA GLY A 285 -11.84 4.49 -25.04
C GLY A 285 -11.36 5.78 -25.71
N SER A 286 -12.13 6.86 -25.58
CA SER A 286 -11.81 8.20 -26.09
C SER A 286 -10.92 9.02 -25.17
N GLU A 287 -10.18 8.38 -24.27
CA GLU A 287 -9.28 9.05 -23.34
C GLU A 287 -8.17 9.79 -24.09
N PRO A 288 -7.89 11.06 -23.73
CA PRO A 288 -6.77 11.79 -24.32
C PRO A 288 -5.46 11.07 -24.03
N LYS A 289 -4.65 10.90 -25.07
CA LYS A 289 -3.32 10.29 -24.92
C LYS A 289 -2.39 11.27 -24.22
N VAL A 290 -2.04 10.99 -22.99
CA VAL A 290 -1.09 11.78 -22.21
C VAL A 290 0.21 11.03 -22.10
N VAL A 291 1.30 11.65 -22.53
CA VAL A 291 2.66 11.09 -22.43
C VAL A 291 3.43 11.85 -21.35
N GLY A 292 4.10 11.13 -20.46
CA GLY A 292 4.86 11.74 -19.37
C GLY A 292 6.07 10.93 -18.94
N SER A 293 6.73 11.40 -17.91
CA SER A 293 7.97 10.81 -17.39
C SER A 293 7.75 9.62 -16.43
N TRP A 294 6.49 9.25 -16.13
CA TRP A 294 6.18 8.11 -15.27
C TRP A 294 6.62 6.77 -15.87
N SER A 295 6.89 5.80 -15.01
CA SER A 295 7.28 4.44 -15.40
C SER A 295 6.09 3.48 -15.46
N LEU A 296 5.18 3.57 -14.50
CA LEU A 296 4.00 2.71 -14.41
C LEU A 296 2.72 3.43 -14.85
N ASN A 297 1.83 2.72 -15.52
CA ASN A 297 0.50 3.24 -15.85
C ASN A 297 -0.34 3.47 -14.58
N SER A 298 -0.20 2.59 -13.61
CA SER A 298 -0.81 2.73 -12.27
C SER A 298 0.01 1.94 -11.26
N ALA A 299 -0.05 2.32 -9.99
CA ALA A 299 0.48 1.47 -8.94
C ALA A 299 -0.44 0.24 -8.79
N ILE A 300 -1.74 0.46 -8.67
CA ILE A 300 -2.75 -0.60 -8.60
C ILE A 300 -3.82 -0.35 -9.64
N THR A 301 -4.23 -1.40 -10.36
CA THR A 301 -5.42 -1.44 -11.19
C THR A 301 -6.42 -2.40 -10.58
N VAL A 302 -7.62 -1.93 -10.26
CA VAL A 302 -8.76 -2.75 -9.84
C VAL A 302 -9.72 -2.87 -11.01
N ASN A 303 -10.10 -4.08 -11.37
CA ASN A 303 -11.06 -4.37 -12.42
C ASN A 303 -12.16 -5.27 -11.86
N VAL A 304 -13.31 -4.67 -11.57
CA VAL A 304 -14.48 -5.41 -11.07
C VAL A 304 -15.26 -5.95 -12.26
N LYS A 305 -15.07 -7.22 -12.57
CA LYS A 305 -15.79 -7.88 -13.67
C LYS A 305 -17.28 -7.98 -13.33
N SER A 306 -18.08 -7.15 -13.97
CA SER A 306 -19.55 -7.21 -13.85
C SER A 306 -20.06 -8.49 -14.49
N GLY A 307 -20.43 -9.47 -13.66
CA GLY A 307 -21.35 -10.54 -14.08
C GLY A 307 -22.81 -10.11 -13.82
N ASN A 308 -23.78 -10.84 -14.32
CA ASN A 308 -25.21 -10.59 -14.07
C ASN A 308 -25.58 -10.54 -12.57
N ASP A 309 -24.70 -11.04 -11.69
CA ASP A 309 -24.84 -11.03 -10.23
C ASP A 309 -24.20 -9.80 -9.55
N ALA A 310 -23.50 -8.95 -10.27
CA ALA A 310 -22.80 -7.77 -9.72
C ALA A 310 -23.75 -6.77 -9.05
N LYS A 311 -25.04 -6.81 -9.41
CA LYS A 311 -26.07 -5.91 -8.90
C LYS A 311 -26.27 -5.97 -7.37
N TYR A 312 -25.82 -7.04 -6.71
CA TYR A 312 -26.04 -7.26 -5.27
C TYR A 312 -24.75 -7.44 -4.46
N ASN A 313 -23.58 -7.39 -5.09
CA ASN A 313 -22.30 -7.65 -4.44
C ASN A 313 -21.60 -6.35 -4.04
N ILE A 314 -21.86 -5.90 -2.81
CA ILE A 314 -21.12 -4.78 -2.24
C ILE A 314 -19.67 -5.23 -1.97
N GLY A 315 -18.71 -4.57 -2.63
CA GLY A 315 -17.28 -4.77 -2.41
C GLY A 315 -16.70 -3.77 -1.40
N SER A 316 -15.47 -4.01 -0.97
CA SER A 316 -14.67 -3.08 -0.17
C SER A 316 -13.22 -3.06 -0.63
N PHE A 317 -12.64 -1.87 -0.66
CA PHE A 317 -11.22 -1.65 -0.93
C PHE A 317 -10.74 -0.46 -0.09
N GLY A 318 -9.82 -0.69 0.84
CA GLY A 318 -9.41 0.44 1.68
C GLY A 318 -8.33 0.15 2.71
N ASN A 319 -8.22 1.07 3.67
CA ASN A 319 -7.22 1.06 4.74
C ASN A 319 -5.78 0.96 4.22
N ILE A 320 -5.41 1.75 3.20
CA ILE A 320 -4.14 1.62 2.51
C ILE A 320 -3.50 2.96 2.19
N ILE A 321 -2.17 2.98 2.18
CA ILE A 321 -1.36 4.06 1.65
C ILE A 321 -0.77 3.61 0.30
N ILE A 322 -0.98 4.40 -0.75
CA ILE A 322 -0.38 4.17 -2.07
C ILE A 322 0.60 5.30 -2.35
N ASP A 323 1.89 5.00 -2.34
CA ASP A 323 2.97 5.95 -2.56
C ASP A 323 3.57 5.76 -3.96
N CYS A 324 3.36 6.74 -4.84
CA CYS A 324 3.83 6.72 -6.21
C CYS A 324 5.26 7.28 -6.39
N SER A 325 6.01 7.47 -5.31
CA SER A 325 7.44 7.87 -5.33
C SER A 325 7.73 9.02 -6.31
N ASN A 326 7.14 10.19 -6.05
CA ASN A 326 7.33 11.40 -6.85
C ASN A 326 7.00 11.23 -8.35
N GLY A 327 5.83 10.69 -8.64
CA GLY A 327 5.31 10.60 -10.00
C GLY A 327 5.83 9.41 -10.82
N LYS A 328 6.31 8.36 -10.18
CA LYS A 328 6.69 7.12 -10.90
C LYS A 328 5.51 6.34 -11.46
N ALA A 329 4.32 6.52 -10.93
CA ALA A 329 3.08 5.98 -11.51
C ALA A 329 2.14 7.11 -11.95
N LYS A 330 1.52 6.94 -13.13
CA LYS A 330 0.52 7.87 -13.68
C LYS A 330 -0.69 7.98 -12.75
N HIS A 331 -1.24 6.83 -12.36
CA HIS A 331 -2.34 6.70 -11.40
C HIS A 331 -1.84 6.03 -10.11
N ALA A 332 -2.26 6.49 -8.95
CA ALA A 332 -2.09 5.70 -7.74
C ALA A 332 -3.05 4.51 -7.75
N LEU A 333 -4.32 4.75 -8.02
CA LEU A 333 -5.35 3.71 -8.16
C LEU A 333 -6.13 3.94 -9.46
N LYS A 334 -6.11 2.95 -10.34
CA LYS A 334 -6.92 2.90 -11.56
C LYS A 334 -8.06 1.91 -11.36
N ILE A 335 -9.29 2.31 -11.65
CA ILE A 335 -10.47 1.48 -11.54
C ILE A 335 -11.04 1.29 -12.94
N GLU A 336 -11.12 0.05 -13.38
CA GLU A 336 -11.70 -0.36 -14.65
C GLU A 336 -12.98 -1.12 -14.35
N ASN A 337 -14.11 -0.67 -14.86
CA ASN A 337 -15.43 -1.29 -14.60
C ASN A 337 -15.74 -1.35 -13.09
N GLU A 338 -16.38 -0.32 -12.61
CA GLU A 338 -16.81 -0.23 -11.21
C GLU A 338 -18.08 -1.07 -10.98
N GLY A 339 -18.18 -1.68 -9.82
CA GLY A 339 -19.41 -2.31 -9.34
C GLY A 339 -19.52 -2.10 -7.85
N LYS A 340 -20.52 -1.41 -7.34
CA LYS A 340 -20.90 -1.24 -5.93
C LYS A 340 -19.81 -1.41 -4.87
N THR A 341 -18.59 -0.93 -5.15
CA THR A 341 -17.44 -1.05 -4.23
C THR A 341 -17.37 0.16 -3.33
N ASN A 342 -17.14 -0.08 -2.05
CA ASN A 342 -16.82 0.96 -1.08
C ASN A 342 -15.30 1.14 -1.01
N TYR A 343 -14.81 2.26 -1.53
CA TYR A 343 -13.42 2.70 -1.42
C TYR A 343 -13.29 3.61 -0.21
N SER A 344 -12.50 3.21 0.80
CA SER A 344 -12.45 3.99 2.04
C SER A 344 -11.09 3.99 2.72
N HIS A 345 -10.77 5.09 3.43
CA HIS A 345 -9.52 5.22 4.18
C HIS A 345 -8.28 4.96 3.32
N ILE A 346 -8.19 5.65 2.19
CA ILE A 346 -7.09 5.54 1.24
C ILE A 346 -6.27 6.83 1.27
N MET A 347 -4.97 6.70 1.50
CA MET A 347 -4.02 7.79 1.38
C MET A 347 -3.21 7.64 0.10
N LEU A 348 -3.23 8.65 -0.76
CA LEU A 348 -2.56 8.67 -2.06
C LEU A 348 -1.42 9.68 -2.02
N LYS A 349 -0.20 9.23 -2.31
CA LYS A 349 1.00 10.08 -2.27
C LYS A 349 1.65 10.19 -3.63
N ASN A 350 1.77 11.43 -4.09
CA ASN A 350 2.60 11.84 -5.23
C ASN A 350 2.40 11.05 -6.53
N PRO A 351 1.17 10.79 -7.00
CA PRO A 351 0.98 10.26 -8.34
C PRO A 351 1.40 11.31 -9.39
N ALA A 352 1.82 10.85 -10.58
CA ALA A 352 2.16 11.78 -11.64
C ALA A 352 0.95 12.64 -12.08
N MET A 353 -0.21 11.99 -12.24
CA MET A 353 -1.42 12.68 -12.70
C MET A 353 -2.63 12.41 -11.81
N TYR A 354 -3.01 11.16 -11.60
CA TYR A 354 -4.29 10.84 -10.98
C TYR A 354 -4.11 10.13 -9.64
N GLY A 355 -4.80 10.62 -8.63
CA GLY A 355 -4.93 9.90 -7.39
C GLY A 355 -5.76 8.64 -7.63
N ILE A 356 -7.06 8.80 -7.83
CA ILE A 356 -7.97 7.72 -8.27
C ILE A 356 -8.59 8.12 -9.61
N ARG A 357 -8.59 7.21 -10.56
CA ARG A 357 -9.35 7.37 -11.81
C ARG A 357 -10.24 6.17 -12.08
N CYS A 358 -11.54 6.41 -12.11
CA CYS A 358 -12.56 5.43 -12.47
C CYS A 358 -12.99 5.62 -13.92
N TYR A 359 -13.04 4.51 -14.69
CA TYR A 359 -13.32 4.53 -16.15
C TYR A 359 -14.72 4.04 -16.52
N GLY A 360 -15.52 3.68 -15.59
CA GLY A 360 -16.90 3.24 -15.83
C GLY A 360 -17.47 2.46 -14.66
N GLY A 361 -18.76 2.17 -14.70
CA GLY A 361 -19.47 1.51 -13.64
C GLY A 361 -20.47 2.43 -12.94
N ASN A 362 -21.11 1.96 -11.88
CA ASN A 362 -22.15 2.66 -11.14
C ASN A 362 -22.10 2.33 -9.65
N GLU A 363 -22.69 3.22 -8.84
CA GLU A 363 -23.07 2.98 -7.46
C GLU A 363 -21.89 2.72 -6.50
N ALA A 364 -20.70 3.23 -6.80
CA ALA A 364 -19.56 3.16 -5.89
C ALA A 364 -19.62 4.25 -4.83
N THR A 365 -18.95 4.00 -3.71
CA THR A 365 -18.75 5.01 -2.67
C THR A 365 -17.25 5.25 -2.43
N TYR A 366 -16.89 6.50 -2.25
CA TYR A 366 -15.53 6.96 -1.97
C TYR A 366 -15.56 7.76 -0.68
N SER A 367 -14.97 7.26 0.39
CA SER A 367 -15.02 7.94 1.69
C SER A 367 -13.68 7.99 2.40
N TYR A 368 -13.41 9.10 3.07
CA TYR A 368 -12.16 9.30 3.81
C TYR A 368 -10.91 9.06 2.95
N ILE A 369 -10.91 9.57 1.72
CA ILE A 369 -9.78 9.48 0.81
C ILE A 369 -8.99 10.78 0.86
N SER A 370 -7.70 10.68 1.11
CA SER A 370 -6.79 11.81 1.09
C SER A 370 -5.73 11.62 0.02
N GLY A 371 -5.62 12.58 -0.88
CA GLY A 371 -4.62 12.59 -1.92
C GLY A 371 -3.72 13.83 -1.84
N SER A 372 -2.40 13.64 -1.90
CA SER A 372 -1.43 14.73 -1.98
C SER A 372 -0.47 14.55 -3.14
N ARG A 373 -0.21 15.63 -3.86
CA ARG A 373 0.74 15.71 -4.95
C ARG A 373 1.89 16.70 -4.65
N SER A 374 2.04 17.13 -3.40
CA SER A 374 3.03 18.13 -2.98
C SER A 374 4.48 17.74 -3.26
N GLY A 375 4.79 16.44 -3.39
CA GLY A 375 6.10 15.93 -3.80
C GLY A 375 6.35 16.00 -5.32
N VAL A 376 5.35 16.32 -6.14
CA VAL A 376 5.45 16.47 -7.59
C VAL A 376 5.30 17.95 -7.91
N GLN A 377 6.40 18.66 -7.99
CA GLN A 377 6.42 20.12 -8.11
C GLN A 377 5.98 20.65 -9.47
N LEU A 378 6.17 19.86 -10.53
CA LEU A 378 5.83 20.26 -11.89
C LEU A 378 4.32 20.14 -12.15
N SER A 379 3.76 21.09 -12.90
CA SER A 379 2.39 20.97 -13.44
C SER A 379 2.31 19.80 -14.43
N THR A 380 1.11 19.30 -14.68
CA THR A 380 0.90 18.26 -15.69
C THR A 380 1.38 18.72 -17.05
N GLN A 381 1.18 19.99 -17.39
CA GLN A 381 1.63 20.58 -18.66
C GLN A 381 3.14 20.52 -18.81
N GLU A 382 3.91 20.77 -17.76
CA GLU A 382 5.37 20.67 -17.76
C GLU A 382 5.84 19.23 -17.84
N MET A 383 5.05 18.28 -17.30
CA MET A 383 5.35 16.85 -17.35
C MET A 383 5.02 16.18 -18.66
N ILE A 384 4.07 16.73 -19.41
CA ILE A 384 3.69 16.26 -20.75
C ILE A 384 4.75 16.73 -21.72
N THR A 385 5.52 15.81 -22.27
CA THR A 385 6.50 16.12 -23.30
C THR A 385 5.83 16.66 -24.55
N SER A 386 6.38 17.73 -25.09
CA SER A 386 5.95 18.45 -26.27
C SER A 386 5.50 17.54 -27.44
N GLY A 387 4.28 17.62 -27.80
CA GLY A 387 3.63 16.86 -28.88
C GLY A 387 2.14 17.11 -28.94
N TYR A 388 1.58 17.69 -27.88
CA TYR A 388 0.18 18.09 -27.85
C TYR A 388 0.10 19.62 -27.88
N SER A 389 -0.40 20.14 -28.97
CA SER A 389 -0.63 21.59 -29.13
C SER A 389 -1.78 22.12 -28.26
N ASN A 390 -2.64 21.24 -27.74
CA ASN A 390 -3.78 21.58 -26.92
C ASN A 390 -3.93 20.57 -25.78
N ILE A 391 -3.80 21.02 -24.54
CA ILE A 391 -4.07 20.21 -23.37
C ILE A 391 -5.57 20.23 -23.12
N ASP A 392 -6.19 19.04 -23.24
CA ASP A 392 -7.56 18.84 -22.79
C ASP A 392 -7.62 18.97 -21.27
N GLU A 393 -8.60 19.62 -20.74
CA GLU A 393 -8.83 19.80 -19.30
C GLU A 393 -8.92 18.46 -18.53
N ARG A 394 -9.22 17.35 -19.20
CA ARG A 394 -9.18 15.99 -18.66
C ARG A 394 -7.76 15.46 -18.48
N MET A 395 -6.76 16.08 -19.07
CA MET A 395 -5.35 15.71 -18.96
C MET A 395 -4.68 16.27 -17.71
N MET A 396 -5.34 17.20 -17.00
CA MET A 396 -4.80 17.80 -15.79
C MET A 396 -4.73 16.79 -14.64
N SER A 397 -3.74 16.93 -13.80
CA SER A 397 -3.61 16.10 -12.60
C SER A 397 -4.86 16.24 -11.73
N THR A 398 -5.47 15.12 -11.38
CA THR A 398 -6.74 15.10 -10.64
C THR A 398 -6.67 14.11 -9.49
N MET A 399 -7.10 14.51 -8.29
CA MET A 399 -7.10 13.61 -7.13
C MET A 399 -8.13 12.50 -7.30
N LEU A 400 -9.38 12.83 -7.61
CA LEU A 400 -10.45 11.86 -7.81
C LEU A 400 -11.19 12.17 -9.11
N PHE A 401 -11.03 11.32 -10.10
CA PHE A 401 -11.76 11.42 -11.37
C PHE A 401 -12.79 10.30 -11.49
N LEU A 402 -14.06 10.66 -11.48
CA LEU A 402 -15.20 9.77 -11.60
C LEU A 402 -15.76 9.82 -13.03
N GLY A 403 -15.38 8.85 -13.84
CA GLY A 403 -15.98 8.61 -15.16
C GLY A 403 -17.19 7.64 -15.11
N CYS A 404 -17.71 7.40 -13.91
CA CYS A 404 -18.84 6.51 -13.60
C CYS A 404 -20.07 7.33 -13.17
N ALA A 405 -21.23 6.68 -13.01
CA ALA A 405 -22.48 7.30 -12.61
C ALA A 405 -22.90 6.83 -11.21
N ASP A 406 -23.87 7.55 -10.61
CA ASP A 406 -24.52 7.20 -9.34
C ASP A 406 -23.52 6.96 -8.19
N THR A 407 -22.46 7.76 -8.12
CA THR A 407 -21.38 7.60 -7.13
C THR A 407 -21.45 8.65 -6.04
N TYR A 408 -20.92 8.27 -4.88
CA TYR A 408 -20.88 9.12 -3.71
C TYR A 408 -19.42 9.30 -3.24
N ALA A 409 -18.95 10.53 -3.15
CA ALA A 409 -17.67 10.90 -2.55
C ALA A 409 -17.93 11.71 -1.27
N THR A 410 -17.41 11.24 -0.15
CA THR A 410 -17.67 11.84 1.16
C THR A 410 -16.38 11.97 1.97
N ASP A 411 -16.20 13.13 2.63
CA ASP A 411 -15.03 13.40 3.50
C ASP A 411 -13.68 13.14 2.79
N CYS A 412 -13.59 13.51 1.50
CA CYS A 412 -12.38 13.34 0.71
C CYS A 412 -11.57 14.62 0.65
N ILE A 413 -10.23 14.51 0.69
CA ILE A 413 -9.32 15.66 0.71
C ILE A 413 -8.32 15.58 -0.44
N SER A 414 -8.22 16.65 -1.22
CA SER A 414 -7.24 16.81 -2.30
C SER A 414 -6.25 17.91 -1.95
N VAL A 415 -4.94 17.61 -2.08
CA VAL A 415 -3.87 18.58 -1.80
C VAL A 415 -2.93 18.69 -2.99
N ASP A 416 -2.75 19.91 -3.52
CA ASP A 416 -1.81 20.27 -4.60
C ASP A 416 -2.01 19.49 -5.92
N PHE A 417 -3.24 19.15 -6.25
CA PHE A 417 -3.62 18.69 -7.59
C PHE A 417 -4.12 19.89 -8.41
N GLU A 418 -3.92 19.87 -9.74
CA GLU A 418 -4.50 20.88 -10.64
C GLU A 418 -6.03 20.81 -10.65
N CYS A 419 -6.59 19.63 -10.39
CA CYS A 419 -8.01 19.45 -10.15
C CYS A 419 -8.23 18.57 -8.91
N GLY A 420 -9.02 19.04 -7.95
CA GLY A 420 -9.36 18.24 -6.78
C GLY A 420 -10.25 17.08 -7.17
N PHE A 421 -11.41 17.38 -7.70
CA PHE A 421 -12.45 16.42 -8.02
C PHE A 421 -13.00 16.68 -9.42
N LEU A 422 -13.01 15.64 -10.26
CA LEU A 422 -13.57 15.72 -11.61
C LEU A 422 -14.63 14.63 -11.79
N THR A 423 -15.80 15.04 -12.26
CA THR A 423 -16.86 14.11 -12.65
C THR A 423 -17.20 14.24 -14.14
N GLY A 424 -17.33 13.09 -14.81
CA GLY A 424 -17.76 13.02 -16.21
C GLY A 424 -19.00 12.15 -16.40
N GLY A 425 -19.49 11.50 -15.33
CA GLY A 425 -20.69 10.68 -15.32
C GLY A 425 -21.92 11.42 -14.80
N ALA A 426 -23.09 10.76 -14.83
CA ALA A 426 -24.34 11.30 -14.31
C ALA A 426 -24.51 11.00 -12.82
N ASP A 427 -25.24 11.87 -12.12
CA ASP A 427 -25.71 11.69 -10.75
C ASP A 427 -24.63 11.36 -9.71
N ASN A 428 -23.50 12.08 -9.80
CA ASN A 428 -22.41 11.95 -8.85
C ASN A 428 -22.56 12.97 -7.69
N HIS A 429 -22.38 12.47 -6.48
CA HIS A 429 -22.59 13.25 -5.24
C HIS A 429 -21.27 13.44 -4.49
N PHE A 430 -20.94 14.70 -4.18
CA PHE A 430 -19.79 15.07 -3.38
C PHE A 430 -20.27 15.74 -2.09
N ASN A 431 -19.92 15.17 -0.95
CA ASN A 431 -20.32 15.67 0.35
C ASN A 431 -19.09 15.87 1.25
N LYS A 432 -18.96 17.04 1.84
CA LYS A 432 -17.83 17.42 2.71
C LYS A 432 -16.46 17.17 2.09
N CYS A 433 -16.35 17.28 0.77
CA CYS A 433 -15.08 17.14 0.08
C CYS A 433 -14.31 18.48 0.12
N HIS A 434 -13.00 18.39 0.34
CA HIS A 434 -12.13 19.56 0.46
C HIS A 434 -11.03 19.49 -0.60
N ALA A 435 -10.96 20.49 -1.47
CA ALA A 435 -9.87 20.64 -2.42
C ALA A 435 -9.02 21.85 -2.02
N TRP A 436 -7.75 21.59 -1.77
CA TRP A 436 -6.79 22.57 -1.26
C TRP A 436 -5.52 22.59 -2.11
N CYS A 437 -5.15 23.78 -2.56
CA CYS A 437 -3.83 24.03 -3.13
C CYS A 437 -2.97 24.70 -2.03
N ALA A 438 -2.15 23.88 -1.35
CA ALA A 438 -1.49 24.28 -0.11
C ALA A 438 -0.30 25.23 -0.35
N TYR A 439 0.67 24.77 -1.15
CA TYR A 439 1.95 25.47 -1.31
C TYR A 439 2.48 25.46 -2.74
N ASN A 440 1.85 24.72 -3.66
CA ASN A 440 2.31 24.62 -5.04
C ASN A 440 1.84 25.83 -5.86
N THR A 441 2.63 26.90 -5.83
CA THR A 441 2.34 28.14 -6.55
C THR A 441 2.25 27.95 -8.06
N ASN A 442 2.95 26.97 -8.63
CA ASN A 442 2.91 26.70 -10.07
C ASN A 442 1.54 26.26 -10.55
N ILE A 443 0.75 25.59 -9.68
CA ILE A 443 -0.57 25.11 -10.04
C ILE A 443 -1.71 25.97 -9.49
N MET A 444 -1.48 26.79 -8.46
CA MET A 444 -2.50 27.66 -7.86
C MET A 444 -3.19 28.54 -8.91
N SER A 445 -2.44 29.09 -9.86
CA SER A 445 -2.94 30.04 -10.86
C SER A 445 -3.95 29.45 -11.86
N HIS A 446 -4.04 28.12 -11.96
CA HIS A 446 -4.94 27.43 -12.88
C HIS A 446 -5.70 26.25 -12.25
N SER A 447 -5.49 26.01 -10.96
CA SER A 447 -6.12 24.89 -10.25
C SER A 447 -7.64 25.04 -10.15
N THR A 448 -8.31 23.88 -10.03
CA THR A 448 -9.77 23.78 -9.91
C THR A 448 -10.13 22.87 -8.75
N SER A 449 -11.00 23.30 -7.85
CA SER A 449 -11.48 22.43 -6.78
C SER A 449 -12.40 21.33 -7.30
N PHE A 450 -13.45 21.70 -8.02
CA PHE A 450 -14.46 20.78 -8.52
C PHE A 450 -14.72 21.05 -10.00
N LYS A 451 -14.62 20.02 -10.82
CA LYS A 451 -14.81 20.09 -12.26
C LYS A 451 -15.93 19.15 -12.71
N VAL A 452 -16.90 19.69 -13.42
CA VAL A 452 -18.01 18.93 -14.00
C VAL A 452 -17.82 18.92 -15.52
N TRP A 453 -17.39 17.77 -16.03
CA TRP A 453 -17.17 17.60 -17.47
C TRP A 453 -18.45 17.33 -18.25
N GLY A 454 -19.41 16.68 -17.63
CA GLY A 454 -20.73 16.35 -18.19
C GLY A 454 -21.62 15.73 -17.12
N GLY A 455 -22.88 15.48 -17.47
CA GLY A 455 -23.83 14.88 -16.54
C GLY A 455 -24.34 15.86 -15.46
N VAL A 456 -24.80 15.28 -14.38
CA VAL A 456 -25.32 16.00 -13.20
C VAL A 456 -24.45 15.67 -11.98
N ALA A 457 -24.14 16.66 -11.16
CA ALA A 457 -23.43 16.45 -9.91
C ALA A 457 -24.08 17.24 -8.76
N THR A 458 -23.96 16.71 -7.56
CA THR A 458 -24.37 17.41 -6.33
C THR A 458 -23.13 17.66 -5.47
N PHE A 459 -22.95 18.91 -5.04
CA PHE A 459 -21.91 19.31 -4.10
C PHE A 459 -22.57 19.86 -2.84
N SER A 460 -22.32 19.21 -1.72
CA SER A 460 -22.91 19.59 -0.44
C SER A 460 -21.84 19.71 0.64
N GLN A 461 -21.81 20.83 1.35
CA GLN A 461 -20.87 21.11 2.43
C GLN A 461 -19.38 20.96 1.99
N CYS A 462 -19.11 21.16 0.71
CA CYS A 462 -17.76 21.07 0.17
C CYS A 462 -16.97 22.35 0.42
N MET A 463 -15.64 22.23 0.50
CA MET A 463 -14.75 23.36 0.71
C MET A 463 -13.84 23.58 -0.50
N ILE A 464 -13.86 24.81 -1.00
CA ILE A 464 -12.91 25.31 -1.98
C ILE A 464 -11.81 26.02 -1.20
N ASP A 465 -10.53 25.70 -1.45
CA ASP A 465 -9.44 26.32 -0.74
C ASP A 465 -8.25 26.62 -1.68
N SER A 466 -7.97 27.90 -1.84
CA SER A 466 -6.79 28.40 -2.53
C SER A 466 -6.60 27.87 -3.96
N THR A 467 -7.70 27.68 -4.67
CA THR A 467 -7.72 27.28 -6.08
C THR A 467 -8.23 28.43 -6.96
N LYS A 468 -7.73 28.51 -8.21
CA LYS A 468 -8.17 29.54 -9.19
C LYS A 468 -9.66 29.41 -9.49
N TYR A 469 -10.14 28.18 -9.66
CA TYR A 469 -11.53 27.89 -9.96
C TYR A 469 -12.13 27.01 -8.87
N GLY A 470 -13.22 27.44 -8.25
CA GLY A 470 -13.95 26.64 -7.29
C GLY A 470 -14.72 25.52 -7.99
N PHE A 471 -15.72 25.89 -8.78
CA PHE A 471 -16.51 24.97 -9.59
C PHE A 471 -16.34 25.34 -11.07
N LYS A 472 -15.83 24.44 -11.89
CA LYS A 472 -15.62 24.65 -13.31
C LYS A 472 -16.46 23.66 -14.14
N PHE A 473 -17.29 24.21 -15.02
CA PHE A 473 -18.24 23.43 -15.82
C PHE A 473 -17.83 23.38 -17.29
N PHE A 474 -17.93 22.21 -17.86
CA PHE A 474 -17.71 21.96 -19.28
C PHE A 474 -18.89 21.23 -19.86
N ASN A 475 -19.05 21.31 -21.18
CA ASN A 475 -20.06 20.55 -21.90
C ASN A 475 -21.48 20.79 -21.31
N ALA A 476 -22.29 19.77 -21.25
CA ALA A 476 -23.62 19.80 -20.66
C ALA A 476 -23.62 19.57 -19.13
N GLY A 477 -22.47 19.80 -18.47
CA GLY A 477 -22.35 19.60 -17.01
C GLY A 477 -23.28 20.52 -16.22
N ARG A 478 -24.04 19.94 -15.29
CA ARG A 478 -24.96 20.64 -14.39
C ARG A 478 -24.65 20.26 -12.95
N ALA A 479 -24.99 21.14 -12.01
CA ALA A 479 -24.82 20.82 -10.60
C ALA A 479 -25.87 21.44 -9.69
N LEU A 480 -26.10 20.77 -8.57
CA LEU A 480 -26.67 21.35 -7.38
C LEU A 480 -25.52 21.63 -6.39
N ILE A 481 -25.31 22.89 -6.03
CA ILE A 481 -24.28 23.34 -5.09
C ILE A 481 -24.96 23.94 -3.88
N ASN A 482 -24.78 23.33 -2.70
CA ASN A 482 -25.41 23.82 -1.49
C ASN A 482 -24.48 23.75 -0.26
N ASN A 483 -24.60 24.72 0.64
CA ASN A 483 -23.83 24.79 1.88
C ASN A 483 -22.30 24.62 1.70
N CYS A 484 -21.75 25.09 0.56
CA CYS A 484 -20.33 25.01 0.29
C CYS A 484 -19.59 26.24 0.82
N LEU A 485 -18.35 26.05 1.23
CA LEU A 485 -17.48 27.09 1.75
C LEU A 485 -16.38 27.42 0.77
N ASN A 486 -15.93 28.66 0.76
CA ASN A 486 -14.79 29.11 -0.02
C ASN A 486 -13.75 29.80 0.90
N GLY A 487 -12.48 29.52 0.69
CA GLY A 487 -11.36 30.10 1.41
C GLY A 487 -10.12 30.22 0.55
N TYR A 488 -9.23 31.13 0.95
CA TYR A 488 -7.91 31.29 0.33
C TYR A 488 -6.86 31.48 1.40
N ASN A 489 -5.77 30.71 1.30
CA ASN A 489 -4.65 30.86 2.21
C ASN A 489 -3.86 32.14 1.92
N GLN A 490 -2.93 32.49 2.81
CA GLN A 490 -2.14 33.72 2.67
C GLN A 490 -1.26 33.67 1.41
N VAL A 491 -0.73 32.50 1.02
CA VAL A 491 0.10 32.35 -0.19
C VAL A 491 -0.67 32.74 -1.44
N TYR A 492 -1.94 32.35 -1.57
CA TYR A 492 -2.78 32.77 -2.70
C TYR A 492 -3.03 34.29 -2.67
N LYS A 493 -3.34 34.83 -1.50
CA LYS A 493 -3.59 36.28 -1.31
C LYS A 493 -2.38 37.14 -1.65
N ASP A 494 -1.18 36.71 -1.24
CA ASP A 494 0.07 37.43 -1.50
C ASP A 494 0.49 37.40 -2.98
N ASN A 495 -0.03 36.42 -3.76
CA ASN A 495 0.27 36.25 -5.18
C ASN A 495 -0.93 36.61 -6.08
N LEU A 496 -1.89 37.39 -5.59
CA LEU A 496 -3.13 37.67 -6.31
C LEU A 496 -2.90 38.33 -7.68
N GLU A 497 -1.90 39.20 -7.80
CA GLU A 497 -1.52 39.84 -9.08
C GLU A 497 -1.04 38.78 -10.12
N THR A 498 -0.32 37.77 -9.67
CA THR A 498 0.19 36.70 -10.54
C THR A 498 -0.86 35.65 -10.85
N PHE A 499 -1.61 35.21 -9.85
CA PHE A 499 -2.63 34.16 -10.01
C PHE A 499 -3.94 34.69 -10.59
N GLY A 500 -4.16 36.01 -10.47
CA GLY A 500 -5.40 36.65 -10.83
C GLY A 500 -6.53 36.33 -9.87
N VAL A 501 -7.64 37.03 -10.05
CA VAL A 501 -8.84 36.89 -9.21
C VAL A 501 -9.39 35.47 -9.30
N PRO A 502 -9.67 34.79 -8.18
CA PRO A 502 -10.25 33.48 -8.18
C PRO A 502 -11.71 33.50 -8.63
N TYR A 503 -12.12 32.41 -9.31
CA TYR A 503 -13.50 32.21 -9.75
C TYR A 503 -14.18 31.15 -8.89
N VAL A 504 -15.22 31.50 -8.15
CA VAL A 504 -15.98 30.51 -7.38
C VAL A 504 -16.72 29.55 -8.31
N THR A 505 -17.32 30.07 -9.36
CA THR A 505 -18.00 29.29 -10.38
C THR A 505 -17.57 29.79 -11.76
N TYR A 506 -17.20 28.85 -12.63
CA TYR A 506 -16.74 29.17 -13.98
C TYR A 506 -17.32 28.20 -15.00
N PHE A 507 -17.93 28.76 -16.04
CA PHE A 507 -18.41 27.97 -17.19
C PHE A 507 -17.42 28.12 -18.34
N ALA A 508 -16.76 27.02 -18.69
CA ALA A 508 -15.74 27.04 -19.72
C ALA A 508 -16.30 27.49 -21.08
N THR A 509 -15.57 28.37 -21.75
CA THR A 509 -15.89 28.86 -23.09
C THR A 509 -15.24 27.99 -24.18
N ALA A 510 -15.62 28.20 -25.45
CA ALA A 510 -15.00 27.50 -26.57
C ALA A 510 -13.51 27.87 -26.75
N THR A 511 -13.10 29.04 -26.25
CA THR A 511 -11.70 29.50 -26.24
C THR A 511 -10.86 28.81 -25.21
N ASP A 512 -11.46 28.39 -24.06
CA ASP A 512 -10.74 27.67 -23.01
C ASP A 512 -10.48 26.20 -23.39
N THR A 513 -11.32 25.66 -24.29
CA THR A 513 -11.22 24.28 -24.77
C THR A 513 -11.42 24.24 -26.29
N PRO A 514 -10.44 24.72 -27.09
CA PRO A 514 -10.61 24.96 -28.51
C PRO A 514 -10.99 23.70 -29.34
N ASN A 515 -10.69 22.51 -28.84
CA ASN A 515 -11.06 21.25 -29.47
C ASN A 515 -12.40 20.68 -28.99
N TYR A 516 -13.12 21.42 -28.17
CA TYR A 516 -14.33 20.94 -27.54
C TYR A 516 -15.54 21.76 -27.98
N LYS A 517 -16.33 21.23 -28.88
CA LYS A 517 -17.60 21.84 -29.32
C LYS A 517 -18.72 21.40 -28.39
N SER A 518 -19.03 22.16 -27.38
CA SER A 518 -20.21 21.94 -26.56
C SER A 518 -21.27 23.03 -26.84
N THR A 519 -22.49 22.59 -27.03
CA THR A 519 -23.66 23.47 -27.26
C THR A 519 -24.46 23.74 -26.00
N ASN A 520 -24.21 23.00 -24.90
CA ASN A 520 -24.94 23.15 -23.63
C ASN A 520 -23.97 23.28 -22.47
N ARG A 521 -23.92 24.41 -21.81
CA ARG A 521 -22.96 24.69 -20.74
C ARG A 521 -23.70 25.08 -19.47
N GLY A 522 -23.69 24.19 -18.48
CA GLY A 522 -24.10 24.49 -17.13
C GLY A 522 -25.55 24.96 -16.94
N THR A 523 -26.43 24.81 -17.97
CA THR A 523 -27.84 25.13 -17.83
C THR A 523 -28.48 24.25 -16.77
N GLY A 524 -29.17 24.83 -15.80
CA GLY A 524 -29.81 24.11 -14.69
C GLY A 524 -28.89 23.88 -13.47
N THR A 525 -27.78 24.58 -13.36
CA THR A 525 -27.00 24.61 -12.11
C THR A 525 -27.75 25.48 -11.06
N THR A 526 -27.91 24.91 -9.88
CA THR A 526 -28.54 25.60 -8.73
C THR A 526 -27.54 25.75 -7.60
N MET A 527 -27.47 26.94 -7.01
CA MET A 527 -26.56 27.24 -5.91
C MET A 527 -27.38 27.81 -4.76
N THR A 528 -27.35 27.15 -3.59
CA THR A 528 -28.15 27.57 -2.41
C THR A 528 -27.32 27.51 -1.14
N ASN A 529 -27.56 28.44 -0.23
CA ASN A 529 -26.99 28.51 1.12
C ASN A 529 -25.45 28.36 1.17
N ASN A 530 -24.72 28.92 0.20
CA ASN A 530 -23.28 28.85 0.16
C ASN A 530 -22.66 30.04 0.88
N GLU A 531 -21.67 29.80 1.74
CA GLU A 531 -20.83 30.83 2.30
C GLU A 531 -19.52 30.92 1.50
N PHE A 532 -19.38 32.01 0.74
CA PHE A 532 -18.15 32.30 0.01
C PHE A 532 -17.40 33.41 0.73
N LYS A 533 -16.22 33.10 1.25
CA LYS A 533 -15.36 34.10 1.93
C LYS A 533 -14.78 35.17 0.99
N VAL A 534 -14.85 34.96 -0.31
CA VAL A 534 -14.42 35.91 -1.31
C VAL A 534 -15.43 35.90 -2.45
N VAL A 535 -16.15 37.00 -2.58
CA VAL A 535 -16.96 37.29 -3.76
C VAL A 535 -16.07 38.02 -4.77
N ALA A 536 -14.96 37.42 -5.14
CA ALA A 536 -14.18 37.92 -6.24
C ALA A 536 -14.55 37.10 -7.47
N GLY A 537 -15.26 37.72 -8.35
CA GLY A 537 -15.62 37.15 -9.63
C GLY A 537 -16.45 35.87 -9.47
N VAL A 538 -17.74 36.01 -9.29
CA VAL A 538 -18.65 35.04 -9.88
C VAL A 538 -18.47 35.23 -11.38
N GLY A 539 -17.39 34.61 -11.90
CA GLY A 539 -17.23 34.39 -13.33
C GLY A 539 -18.24 33.34 -13.71
N CYS A 540 -19.50 33.61 -13.59
CA CYS A 540 -20.49 33.05 -14.46
C CYS A 540 -20.21 33.66 -15.82
N ALA A 541 -19.23 33.14 -16.53
CA ALA A 541 -19.17 33.32 -17.97
C ALA A 541 -20.41 32.59 -18.53
N TRP A 542 -21.56 33.21 -18.39
CA TRP A 542 -22.73 32.85 -19.15
C TRP A 542 -22.43 33.27 -20.58
N ASP A 543 -21.93 32.38 -21.30
CA ASP A 543 -22.04 32.46 -22.74
C ASP A 543 -23.53 32.40 -23.07
N ASN A 544 -24.03 33.34 -23.83
CA ASN A 544 -25.41 33.43 -24.35
C ASN A 544 -25.86 32.22 -25.19
N LEU A 545 -25.14 31.15 -25.16
CA LEU A 545 -25.43 29.92 -25.90
C LEU A 545 -26.45 29.07 -25.15
N GLY A 546 -27.70 29.51 -25.18
CA GLY A 546 -28.82 28.61 -24.95
C GLY A 546 -29.58 28.81 -23.66
N ARG A 547 -30.06 29.99 -23.37
CA ARG A 547 -31.31 30.12 -22.65
C ARG A 547 -32.50 29.72 -23.54
N THR A 548 -32.55 28.46 -23.94
CA THR A 548 -33.83 27.89 -24.36
C THR A 548 -34.38 27.19 -23.14
N GLY A 549 -35.20 27.90 -22.37
CA GLY A 549 -36.13 27.50 -21.36
C GLY A 549 -35.64 26.40 -20.42
N ASP A 550 -35.58 26.53 -19.17
CA ASP A 550 -35.53 25.62 -18.04
C ASP A 550 -34.34 25.72 -17.10
N GLY A 551 -33.37 26.57 -17.29
CA GLY A 551 -32.22 26.69 -16.39
C GLY A 551 -32.28 27.92 -15.48
N LEU A 552 -32.99 27.85 -14.36
CA LEU A 552 -32.86 28.84 -13.28
C LEU A 552 -31.55 28.60 -12.53
N ILE A 553 -30.70 29.64 -12.44
CA ILE A 553 -29.66 29.69 -11.43
C ILE A 553 -30.20 30.48 -10.25
N ASN A 554 -30.38 29.79 -9.13
CA ASN A 554 -30.55 30.41 -7.85
C ASN A 554 -29.16 30.57 -7.21
N ILE A 555 -28.68 31.79 -7.12
CA ILE A 555 -27.47 32.14 -6.39
C ILE A 555 -27.89 32.78 -5.09
N ASP A 556 -27.71 32.07 -3.99
CA ASP A 556 -27.80 32.61 -2.66
C ASP A 556 -26.40 32.65 -2.05
N TYR A 557 -25.85 33.84 -1.86
CA TYR A 557 -24.50 34.00 -1.31
C TYR A 557 -24.45 35.23 -0.36
N LYS A 558 -23.59 35.10 0.66
CA LYS A 558 -23.24 36.25 1.53
C LYS A 558 -21.87 36.79 1.09
N PRO A 559 -21.77 38.07 0.71
CA PRO A 559 -20.49 38.70 0.45
C PRO A 559 -19.66 38.81 1.72
N LEU A 560 -18.36 38.55 1.66
CA LEU A 560 -17.42 38.74 2.77
C LEU A 560 -16.43 39.87 2.47
N SER A 561 -16.20 40.68 3.49
CA SER A 561 -15.50 41.94 3.48
C SER A 561 -13.98 41.92 3.38
N ASP A 562 -13.36 40.78 3.19
CA ASP A 562 -11.90 40.61 3.32
C ASP A 562 -11.06 41.08 2.12
N PHE A 563 -11.70 41.52 1.04
CA PHE A 563 -11.02 42.06 -0.13
C PHE A 563 -11.56 43.45 -0.49
N THR A 564 -11.03 44.45 0.16
CA THR A 564 -11.46 45.85 0.01
C THR A 564 -11.20 46.49 -1.35
N ASN A 565 -10.49 45.82 -2.26
CA ASN A 565 -10.11 46.33 -3.59
C ASN A 565 -10.50 45.45 -4.77
N ILE A 566 -11.34 44.43 -4.57
CA ILE A 566 -11.82 43.62 -5.67
C ILE A 566 -13.18 44.15 -6.11
N HIS A 567 -13.22 44.82 -7.24
CA HIS A 567 -14.47 45.11 -7.92
C HIS A 567 -15.13 43.80 -8.30
N VAL A 568 -16.17 43.42 -7.55
CA VAL A 568 -17.03 42.29 -7.90
C VAL A 568 -17.75 42.67 -9.20
N LYS A 569 -17.20 42.19 -10.33
CA LYS A 569 -18.04 42.05 -11.52
C LYS A 569 -18.99 40.88 -11.27
N ALA A 570 -20.00 41.09 -10.44
CA ALA A 570 -21.18 40.22 -10.36
C ALA A 570 -21.92 40.09 -11.72
N LEU A 571 -21.32 40.60 -12.76
CA LEU A 571 -21.97 41.01 -14.00
C LEU A 571 -21.48 40.24 -15.23
N ASP A 572 -20.50 39.39 -15.13
CA ASP A 572 -20.16 38.48 -16.26
C ASP A 572 -21.21 37.37 -16.46
N CYS A 573 -22.25 37.32 -15.60
CA CYS A 573 -23.43 36.49 -15.81
C CYS A 573 -24.50 37.12 -16.68
N ILE A 574 -24.36 38.40 -16.97
CA ILE A 574 -25.30 39.18 -17.76
C ILE A 574 -24.73 39.23 -19.16
N SER A 575 -25.53 38.81 -20.13
CA SER A 575 -25.18 39.03 -21.52
C SER A 575 -25.03 40.52 -21.76
N ASN A 576 -24.24 40.94 -22.75
CA ASN A 576 -24.16 42.32 -23.17
C ASN A 576 -25.55 42.92 -23.48
N ASP A 577 -26.56 42.09 -23.69
CA ASP A 577 -27.95 42.50 -23.94
C ASP A 577 -28.72 42.87 -22.65
N ASP A 578 -28.17 42.54 -21.47
CA ASP A 578 -28.79 42.86 -20.17
C ASP A 578 -28.19 44.13 -19.55
N ILE A 579 -27.29 44.82 -20.22
CA ILE A 579 -26.82 46.16 -19.89
C ILE A 579 -27.61 47.12 -20.75
N LYS A 580 -28.43 47.93 -20.10
CA LYS A 580 -29.18 48.98 -20.80
C LYS A 580 -28.61 50.34 -20.52
N ASP A 581 -28.30 51.04 -21.58
CA ASP A 581 -28.13 52.48 -21.51
C ASP A 581 -29.51 53.08 -21.21
N LEU A 582 -29.59 53.77 -20.09
CA LEU A 582 -30.83 54.41 -19.64
C LEU A 582 -30.96 55.78 -20.32
N ALA A 583 -32.17 56.10 -20.75
CA ALA A 583 -32.43 57.40 -21.29
C ALA A 583 -32.45 58.47 -20.18
N ILE A 584 -31.66 59.51 -20.33
CA ILE A 584 -31.58 60.62 -19.43
C ILE A 584 -32.56 61.69 -19.97
N GLN A 585 -33.58 62.07 -19.18
CA GLN A 585 -34.50 63.12 -19.54
C GLN A 585 -33.90 64.46 -19.08
N GLU A 586 -33.62 65.31 -20.07
CA GLU A 586 -33.25 66.75 -19.92
C GLU A 586 -32.52 67.09 -18.60
N ASN A 587 -31.34 66.52 -18.40
CA ASN A 587 -30.59 66.76 -17.18
C ASN A 587 -29.15 67.15 -17.47
N GLU A 588 -28.77 68.34 -17.10
CA GLU A 588 -27.40 68.82 -17.26
C GLU A 588 -26.43 68.21 -16.26
N LEU A 589 -26.90 67.43 -15.28
CA LEU A 589 -26.14 66.91 -14.15
C LEU A 589 -25.53 65.50 -14.41
N ILE A 590 -26.10 64.74 -15.32
CA ILE A 590 -25.70 63.38 -15.60
C ILE A 590 -25.11 63.27 -17.00
N SER A 591 -23.97 62.64 -17.14
CA SER A 591 -23.31 62.37 -18.41
C SER A 591 -23.73 61.03 -19.06
N SER A 592 -23.93 60.00 -18.23
CA SER A 592 -24.46 58.71 -18.65
C SER A 592 -25.14 57.97 -17.51
N ALA A 593 -26.11 57.13 -17.83
CA ALA A 593 -26.79 56.27 -16.90
C ALA A 593 -26.85 54.87 -17.48
N VAL A 594 -26.40 53.92 -16.70
CA VAL A 594 -26.35 52.49 -17.09
C VAL A 594 -27.06 51.68 -16.00
N CYS A 595 -27.89 50.75 -16.41
CA CYS A 595 -28.50 49.77 -15.51
C CYS A 595 -28.11 48.36 -15.93
N SER A 596 -27.49 47.66 -15.01
CA SER A 596 -27.35 46.23 -15.11
C SER A 596 -28.36 45.55 -14.17
N TYR A 597 -28.93 44.46 -14.59
CA TYR A 597 -29.97 43.81 -13.81
C TYR A 597 -29.94 42.29 -13.91
N LEU A 598 -30.38 41.63 -12.86
CA LEU A 598 -30.63 40.20 -12.81
C LEU A 598 -32.12 40.00 -12.50
N CYS A 599 -32.82 39.19 -13.27
CA CYS A 599 -34.21 38.83 -13.02
C CYS A 599 -34.35 37.38 -12.61
N VAL A 600 -34.96 37.12 -11.45
CA VAL A 600 -35.27 35.79 -10.95
C VAL A 600 -36.72 35.77 -10.47
N ASN A 601 -37.57 34.93 -11.04
CA ASN A 601 -38.98 34.81 -10.66
C ASN A 601 -39.69 36.18 -10.54
N ASP A 602 -39.61 36.99 -11.58
CA ASP A 602 -40.18 38.34 -11.63
C ASP A 602 -39.62 39.35 -10.57
N THR A 603 -38.54 38.96 -9.90
CA THR A 603 -37.81 39.87 -9.01
C THR A 603 -36.52 40.29 -9.66
N TYR A 604 -36.31 41.57 -9.79
CA TYR A 604 -35.13 42.19 -10.40
C TYR A 604 -34.19 42.70 -9.33
N SER A 605 -32.94 42.31 -9.39
CA SER A 605 -31.85 42.99 -8.71
C SER A 605 -31.25 43.99 -9.71
N LEU A 606 -31.38 45.26 -9.44
CA LEU A 606 -30.88 46.33 -10.31
C LEU A 606 -29.64 46.94 -9.69
N HIS A 607 -28.60 47.09 -10.50
CA HIS A 607 -27.47 47.95 -10.19
C HIS A 607 -27.44 49.08 -11.19
N ILE A 608 -27.68 50.30 -10.70
CA ILE A 608 -27.80 51.51 -11.52
C ILE A 608 -26.60 52.40 -11.23
N VAL A 609 -25.86 52.74 -12.25
CA VAL A 609 -24.72 53.66 -12.17
C VAL A 609 -25.02 54.91 -12.95
N LEU A 610 -25.00 56.03 -12.28
CA LEU A 610 -25.14 57.36 -12.88
C LEU A 610 -23.79 58.07 -12.83
N LYS A 611 -23.22 58.38 -13.98
CA LYS A 611 -22.02 59.22 -14.07
C LYS A 611 -22.45 60.69 -14.09
N LEU A 612 -21.84 61.46 -13.24
CA LEU A 612 -22.12 62.88 -13.09
C LEU A 612 -21.35 63.72 -14.12
N LYS A 613 -21.82 64.87 -14.42
CA LYS A 613 -21.07 65.93 -15.08
C LYS A 613 -20.37 66.79 -14.02
N ASN A 614 -19.45 67.61 -14.46
CA ASN A 614 -18.88 68.66 -13.58
C ASN A 614 -19.97 69.65 -13.19
N CYS A 615 -20.56 69.45 -12.04
CA CYS A 615 -21.77 70.16 -11.60
C CYS A 615 -21.86 70.26 -10.08
N THR A 616 -22.76 71.17 -9.64
CA THR A 616 -23.16 71.30 -8.23
C THR A 616 -24.59 70.80 -8.08
N ILE A 617 -24.79 69.80 -7.22
CA ILE A 617 -26.09 69.20 -6.94
C ILE A 617 -26.57 69.69 -5.55
N SER A 618 -27.83 70.10 -5.45
CA SER A 618 -28.47 70.50 -4.21
C SER A 618 -29.66 69.58 -3.88
N ASN A 619 -30.20 69.69 -2.69
CA ASN A 619 -31.38 68.97 -2.24
C ASN A 619 -32.66 69.33 -3.01
N THR A 620 -32.64 70.38 -3.84
CA THR A 620 -33.72 70.71 -4.76
C THR A 620 -33.53 70.22 -6.17
N SER A 621 -32.34 69.62 -6.47
CA SER A 621 -32.02 69.04 -7.78
C SER A 621 -32.67 67.68 -7.91
N ASN A 622 -33.46 67.46 -8.95
CA ASN A 622 -34.03 66.18 -9.30
C ASN A 622 -33.45 65.71 -10.63
N MET A 623 -32.97 64.47 -10.65
CA MET A 623 -32.48 63.80 -11.86
C MET A 623 -33.48 62.70 -12.26
N HIS A 624 -33.88 62.69 -13.53
CA HIS A 624 -34.87 61.74 -14.05
C HIS A 624 -34.24 60.82 -15.07
N ILE A 625 -34.35 59.50 -14.85
CA ILE A 625 -33.82 58.47 -15.70
C ILE A 625 -34.97 57.53 -16.07
N THR A 626 -35.07 57.21 -17.36
CA THR A 626 -36.08 56.29 -17.87
C THR A 626 -35.45 55.10 -18.58
N GLY A 627 -36.24 54.09 -18.85
CA GLY A 627 -35.75 52.88 -19.56
C GLY A 627 -35.34 51.75 -18.63
N LEU A 628 -35.60 51.84 -17.32
CA LEU A 628 -35.39 50.73 -16.43
C LEU A 628 -36.16 49.49 -16.89
N PRO A 629 -35.60 48.29 -16.73
CA PRO A 629 -36.23 47.04 -17.18
C PRO A 629 -37.42 46.61 -16.30
N VAL A 630 -37.81 47.44 -15.34
CA VAL A 630 -38.81 47.10 -14.32
C VAL A 630 -39.95 48.09 -14.30
N LYS A 631 -41.14 47.60 -14.01
CA LYS A 631 -42.36 48.42 -13.75
C LYS A 631 -42.98 47.95 -12.45
N PRO A 632 -42.55 48.47 -11.29
CA PRO A 632 -43.07 48.01 -10.01
C PRO A 632 -44.54 48.38 -9.82
N THR A 633 -45.25 47.65 -8.97
CA THR A 633 -46.65 47.95 -8.62
C THR A 633 -46.79 49.18 -7.77
N GLU A 634 -45.78 49.50 -7.00
CA GLU A 634 -45.72 50.67 -6.08
C GLU A 634 -44.35 51.34 -6.23
N ASN A 635 -44.31 52.63 -5.83
CA ASN A 635 -43.03 53.33 -5.87
C ASN A 635 -42.01 52.73 -4.94
N ILE A 636 -40.86 52.35 -5.49
CA ILE A 636 -39.75 51.81 -4.70
C ILE A 636 -38.80 52.94 -4.33
N ILE A 637 -38.55 53.08 -3.03
CA ILE A 637 -37.59 54.05 -2.51
C ILE A 637 -36.28 53.29 -2.26
N THR A 638 -35.20 53.81 -2.80
CA THR A 638 -33.85 53.28 -2.60
C THR A 638 -32.89 54.41 -2.21
N LEU A 639 -31.71 54.03 -1.73
CA LEU A 639 -30.63 54.94 -1.44
C LEU A 639 -29.46 54.65 -2.37
N GLY A 640 -28.93 55.65 -3.01
CA GLY A 640 -27.71 55.59 -3.78
C GLY A 640 -26.59 56.27 -3.03
N VAL A 641 -25.36 55.81 -3.29
CA VAL A 641 -24.16 56.38 -2.68
C VAL A 641 -23.23 56.87 -3.79
N ALA A 642 -22.82 58.12 -3.66
CA ALA A 642 -21.83 58.68 -4.58
C ALA A 642 -20.40 58.29 -4.20
N SER A 643 -19.47 58.48 -5.12
CA SER A 643 -18.05 58.18 -4.96
C SER A 643 -17.40 58.90 -3.77
N ASP A 644 -17.94 60.01 -3.35
CA ASP A 644 -17.51 60.80 -2.18
C ASP A 644 -18.21 60.36 -0.87
N GLY A 645 -19.07 59.35 -0.89
CA GLY A 645 -19.84 58.85 0.25
C GLY A 645 -21.16 59.58 0.49
N ASN A 646 -21.52 60.57 -0.28
CA ASN A 646 -22.80 61.27 -0.15
C ASN A 646 -23.97 60.37 -0.55
N VAL A 647 -25.10 60.52 0.14
CA VAL A 647 -26.27 59.65 -0.04
C VAL A 647 -27.37 60.43 -0.82
N PHE A 648 -27.91 59.68 -1.80
CA PHE A 648 -29.01 60.13 -2.64
C PHE A 648 -30.26 59.28 -2.40
N LYS A 649 -31.43 59.90 -2.47
CA LYS A 649 -32.69 59.16 -2.50
C LYS A 649 -33.07 58.85 -3.94
N GLY A 650 -33.31 57.63 -4.26
CA GLY A 650 -33.90 57.21 -5.52
C GLY A 650 -35.34 56.77 -5.32
N VAL A 651 -36.21 57.12 -6.25
CA VAL A 651 -37.61 56.67 -6.30
C VAL A 651 -37.86 56.07 -7.69
N ILE A 652 -38.15 54.78 -7.78
CA ILE A 652 -38.57 54.11 -9.00
C ILE A 652 -40.09 54.05 -8.99
N ASP A 653 -40.71 54.68 -9.96
CA ASP A 653 -42.17 54.74 -10.07
C ASP A 653 -42.73 53.56 -10.93
N SER A 654 -44.04 53.42 -10.97
CA SER A 654 -44.76 52.35 -11.68
C SER A 654 -44.58 52.44 -13.22
N SER A 655 -43.99 53.48 -13.75
CA SER A 655 -43.61 53.58 -15.17
C SER A 655 -42.17 53.04 -15.45
N GLY A 656 -41.43 52.72 -14.41
CA GLY A 656 -40.01 52.38 -14.50
C GLY A 656 -39.08 53.58 -14.60
N ARG A 657 -39.50 54.73 -14.15
CA ARG A 657 -38.68 55.93 -14.09
C ARG A 657 -38.02 56.05 -12.71
N LEU A 658 -36.71 56.24 -12.69
CA LEU A 658 -35.94 56.55 -11.48
C LEU A 658 -35.82 58.08 -11.33
N THR A 659 -36.29 58.57 -10.25
CA THR A 659 -36.08 59.97 -9.83
C THR A 659 -35.06 59.98 -8.68
N VAL A 660 -33.95 60.70 -8.87
CA VAL A 660 -32.86 60.78 -7.90
C VAL A 660 -32.81 62.20 -7.31
N THR A 661 -32.78 62.32 -6.00
CA THR A 661 -32.70 63.52 -5.27
C THR A 661 -31.53 63.50 -4.28
N CYS A 662 -30.72 64.53 -4.25
CA CYS A 662 -29.65 64.66 -3.26
C CYS A 662 -30.25 64.91 -1.87
N LEU A 663 -29.73 64.24 -0.84
CA LEU A 663 -30.21 64.48 0.55
C LEU A 663 -29.44 65.56 1.30
N LEU A 664 -28.35 66.07 0.71
CA LEU A 664 -27.52 67.14 1.29
C LEU A 664 -27.86 68.47 0.72
N ALA A 665 -27.51 69.52 1.44
CA ALA A 665 -27.90 70.94 1.08
C ALA A 665 -27.25 71.39 -0.24
N GLN A 666 -26.00 71.06 -0.48
CA GLN A 666 -25.27 71.34 -1.71
C GLN A 666 -23.93 70.60 -1.75
N THR A 667 -23.59 69.92 -2.89
CA THR A 667 -22.31 69.25 -3.09
C THR A 667 -21.89 69.43 -4.53
N SER A 668 -20.58 69.62 -4.77
CA SER A 668 -20.01 69.77 -6.11
C SER A 668 -19.34 68.40 -6.52
N TYR A 669 -19.57 67.97 -7.75
CA TYR A 669 -19.07 66.78 -8.34
C TYR A 669 -18.29 67.08 -9.61
N ASN A 670 -17.40 66.15 -10.02
CA ASN A 670 -16.65 66.21 -11.25
C ASN A 670 -17.06 65.08 -12.21
N ASP A 671 -16.57 65.11 -13.44
CA ASP A 671 -16.91 64.15 -14.49
C ASP A 671 -16.49 62.69 -14.18
N SER A 672 -15.67 62.47 -13.16
CA SER A 672 -15.27 61.15 -12.70
C SER A 672 -16.18 60.56 -11.62
N ASP A 673 -17.03 61.39 -11.02
CA ASP A 673 -17.92 60.99 -9.93
C ASP A 673 -19.14 60.22 -10.45
N SER A 674 -19.60 59.26 -9.65
CA SER A 674 -20.76 58.44 -9.96
C SER A 674 -21.63 58.20 -8.73
N ILE A 675 -22.93 58.00 -8.95
CA ILE A 675 -23.88 57.57 -7.93
C ILE A 675 -24.30 56.14 -8.25
N HIS A 676 -24.24 55.27 -7.27
CA HIS A 676 -24.57 53.86 -7.37
C HIS A 676 -25.83 53.57 -6.58
N PHE A 677 -26.79 52.86 -7.19
CA PHE A 677 -27.99 52.34 -6.56
C PHE A 677 -28.05 50.82 -6.73
N ASP A 678 -28.28 50.15 -5.64
CA ASP A 678 -28.60 48.73 -5.63
C ASP A 678 -30.04 48.56 -5.17
N VAL A 679 -30.87 47.97 -6.02
CA VAL A 679 -32.30 47.92 -5.79
C VAL A 679 -32.84 46.53 -6.09
N LEU A 680 -33.65 46.02 -5.18
CA LEU A 680 -34.42 44.81 -5.42
C LEU A 680 -35.86 45.19 -5.77
N VAL A 681 -36.32 44.84 -6.94
CA VAL A 681 -37.64 45.20 -7.47
C VAL A 681 -38.40 43.95 -7.89
N ARG A 682 -39.60 43.76 -7.37
CA ARG A 682 -40.52 42.78 -7.90
C ARG A 682 -41.33 43.43 -9.03
N ASN A 683 -41.30 42.81 -10.21
CA ASN A 683 -42.07 43.30 -11.33
C ASN A 683 -43.57 42.94 -11.18
N LYS A 684 -44.42 43.66 -11.93
CA LYS A 684 -45.87 43.51 -11.85
C LYS A 684 -46.34 42.22 -12.49
#